data_f8b7096a8d0a444ea6c50acaf25ce459
#
_entry.id   f8b7096a8d0a444ea6c50acaf25ce459
#
_cell.length_a   1.000
_cell.length_b   1.000
_cell.length_c   1.000
_cell.angle_alpha   90.00
_cell.angle_beta   90.00
_cell.angle_gamma   90.00
#
_symmetry.space_group_name_H-M   'P 1'
#
loop_
_entity.id
_entity.type
_entity.pdbx_description
1 polymer ?
#
loop_
_entity_poly.entity_id
_entity_poly.type
_entity_poly.pdbx_seq_one_letter_code
_entity_poly.pdbx_strand_id
1 'polypeptide(L)'
;VVNQVATDKFIQDLERVAQVRSKIAVCLQKLSDTINQAELAGDTSSGKLSLERDLEDISVASKNLKKGVFRLLVLGDMKRGKSTFLNALIGENLLPSDVNPCTAVLTVLRYGAEKKVTIHFNDGKSPQTLDFQSFKYKYTIDPAEAKKLEQEKKQAFPDVDYAVVEYPLTLLEKGIEIVDSPGLNDTEARNELSLGYVNNCHAILFVMRASQPCTLGERRYLENYIKGRGLSVFFLINAWDQVKESLIDPDDVDELKASEDRLRQVFKANLTEYCYVDGQNIYDERVFELSSIQALRRRLKDSQADLTGTGFPEFMGSLNTFLTRERAIAELRQARTLARQAVNHTREAIGRRLPLLDQDVDELKKRIDSVEPEFTKLNHIRDQFQKEIFTTRDTQARKVSESFRSYVLNLGNTFETDFLRYQPELNLLDFLSNGKREAFNTALQKAFEQYITDKFAAWTLTAEKDINVAFKELSRSAFQYGASYSQVTDQITEKLTGQKVTVNPTTTTEDDKSPSWAKWAMGLLSLSRGNLAGVALAGAGFDWKNILLNYFTVVGIGGIITAVTGVFLGPIGFALLGLGVGFLQADQARKELVKTAKKELVKYLPQVAHEQSQTVYDAVKECFDAYEREVSKRINDDITARKSELDNLLKQKETREINREGELKRFKSLQEDVIAQLQNIEAAYSNLLAYYG
;
A
#
# COMPACT_ATOMS: atom_id res chain seq x y z
N VAL A 1 -35.84 -9.62 0.12
CA VAL A 1 -35.97 -8.15 0.19
C VAL A 1 -34.81 -7.51 0.95
N VAL A 2 -34.32 -8.06 2.06
CA VAL A 2 -33.24 -7.44 2.88
C VAL A 2 -31.86 -7.53 2.21
N ASN A 3 -31.60 -8.49 1.35
CA ASN A 3 -30.26 -8.80 0.80
C ASN A 3 -30.00 -8.26 -0.61
N GLN A 4 -31.04 -8.04 -1.40
CA GLN A 4 -30.99 -7.20 -2.57
C GLN A 4 -30.53 -5.78 -2.17
N VAL A 5 -30.97 -5.33 -0.99
CA VAL A 5 -30.61 -4.07 -0.36
C VAL A 5 -29.08 -3.95 -0.09
N ALA A 6 -28.37 -5.03 0.26
CA ALA A 6 -26.94 -4.92 0.61
C ALA A 6 -26.03 -4.75 -0.62
N THR A 7 -26.24 -5.53 -1.69
CA THR A 7 -25.46 -5.39 -2.93
C THR A 7 -25.83 -4.10 -3.67
N ASP A 8 -27.13 -3.79 -3.76
CA ASP A 8 -27.60 -2.54 -4.39
C ASP A 8 -27.12 -1.34 -3.60
N LYS A 9 -27.14 -1.40 -2.27
CA LYS A 9 -26.62 -0.37 -1.40
C LYS A 9 -25.11 -0.18 -1.60
N PHE A 10 -24.33 -1.26 -1.70
CA PHE A 10 -22.91 -1.18 -1.97
C PHE A 10 -22.62 -0.48 -3.29
N ILE A 11 -23.31 -0.87 -4.36
CA ILE A 11 -23.19 -0.22 -5.68
C ILE A 11 -23.58 1.26 -5.60
N GLN A 12 -24.68 1.60 -4.90
CA GLN A 12 -25.12 2.98 -4.72
C GLN A 12 -24.11 3.81 -3.92
N ASP A 13 -23.54 3.25 -2.86
CA ASP A 13 -22.53 3.93 -2.04
C ASP A 13 -21.23 4.13 -2.84
N LEU A 14 -20.77 3.15 -3.62
CA LEU A 14 -19.63 3.28 -4.53
C LEU A 14 -19.89 4.35 -5.59
N GLU A 15 -21.07 4.37 -6.19
CA GLU A 15 -21.46 5.38 -7.18
C GLU A 15 -21.45 6.78 -6.57
N ARG A 16 -21.99 6.94 -5.37
CA ARG A 16 -21.97 8.20 -4.64
C ARG A 16 -20.54 8.69 -4.36
N VAL A 17 -19.68 7.80 -3.88
CA VAL A 17 -18.25 8.11 -3.67
C VAL A 17 -17.60 8.51 -4.99
N ALA A 18 -17.84 7.78 -6.08
CA ALA A 18 -17.29 8.10 -7.39
C ALA A 18 -17.78 9.47 -7.91
N GLN A 19 -19.06 9.81 -7.71
CA GLN A 19 -19.61 11.11 -8.05
C GLN A 19 -18.96 12.24 -7.23
N VAL A 20 -18.77 12.05 -5.92
CA VAL A 20 -18.13 13.06 -5.05
C VAL A 20 -16.63 13.19 -5.40
N ARG A 21 -15.91 12.09 -5.65
CA ARG A 21 -14.54 12.12 -6.16
C ARG A 21 -14.43 12.93 -7.46
N SER A 22 -15.29 12.63 -8.43
CA SER A 22 -15.34 13.35 -9.70
C SER A 22 -15.62 14.85 -9.51
N LYS A 23 -16.61 15.19 -8.68
CA LYS A 23 -16.96 16.59 -8.38
C LYS A 23 -15.79 17.34 -7.74
N ILE A 24 -15.15 16.75 -6.72
CA ILE A 24 -14.00 17.35 -6.04
C ILE A 24 -12.81 17.46 -7.00
N ALA A 25 -12.56 16.44 -7.83
CA ALA A 25 -11.50 16.48 -8.83
C ALA A 25 -11.69 17.59 -9.86
N VAL A 26 -12.94 17.84 -10.30
CA VAL A 26 -13.27 18.96 -11.19
C VAL A 26 -13.07 20.30 -10.49
N CYS A 27 -13.48 20.43 -9.23
CA CYS A 27 -13.26 21.65 -8.45
C CYS A 27 -11.77 21.93 -8.21
N LEU A 28 -10.98 20.90 -7.92
CA LEU A 28 -9.52 21.02 -7.79
C LEU A 28 -8.88 21.45 -9.12
N GLN A 29 -9.33 20.89 -10.25
CA GLN A 29 -8.84 21.30 -11.55
C GLN A 29 -9.15 22.75 -11.84
N LYS A 30 -10.39 23.19 -11.59
CA LYS A 30 -10.79 24.60 -11.74
C LYS A 30 -9.99 25.51 -10.82
N LEU A 31 -9.75 25.10 -9.57
CA LEU A 31 -8.91 25.83 -8.63
C LEU A 31 -7.49 26.01 -9.18
N SER A 32 -6.91 24.91 -9.68
CA SER A 32 -5.59 24.92 -10.33
C SER A 32 -5.57 25.84 -11.55
N ASP A 33 -6.56 25.75 -12.42
CA ASP A 33 -6.64 26.58 -13.64
C ASP A 33 -6.79 28.07 -13.30
N THR A 34 -7.61 28.41 -12.30
CA THR A 34 -7.81 29.78 -11.81
C THR A 34 -6.51 30.38 -11.27
N ILE A 35 -5.80 29.64 -10.41
CA ILE A 35 -4.50 30.09 -9.87
C ILE A 35 -3.48 30.22 -11.00
N ASN A 36 -3.39 29.25 -11.90
CA ASN A 36 -2.45 29.28 -13.03
C ASN A 36 -2.70 30.47 -13.97
N GLN A 37 -3.96 30.77 -14.27
CA GLN A 37 -4.31 31.95 -15.07
C GLN A 37 -3.90 33.25 -14.37
N ALA A 38 -4.07 33.33 -13.05
CA ALA A 38 -3.64 34.49 -12.28
C ALA A 38 -2.10 34.63 -12.25
N GLU A 39 -1.37 33.52 -12.16
CA GLU A 39 0.12 33.51 -12.26
C GLU A 39 0.59 34.00 -13.63
N LEU A 40 0.00 33.49 -14.71
CA LEU A 40 0.33 33.94 -16.08
C LEU A 40 0.02 35.43 -16.30
N ALA A 41 -1.12 35.92 -15.77
CA ALA A 41 -1.46 37.33 -15.81
C ALA A 41 -0.48 38.20 -14.99
N GLY A 42 0.20 37.63 -14.01
CA GLY A 42 1.22 38.30 -13.21
C GLY A 42 2.38 38.84 -14.04
N ASP A 43 2.77 38.17 -15.12
CA ASP A 43 3.89 38.59 -15.99
C ASP A 43 3.64 39.95 -16.68
N THR A 44 2.39 40.34 -16.81
CA THR A 44 1.97 41.63 -17.43
C THR A 44 1.40 42.63 -16.45
N SER A 45 1.48 42.34 -15.14
CA SER A 45 0.90 43.16 -14.09
C SER A 45 1.88 43.41 -12.93
N SER A 46 1.50 43.16 -11.68
CA SER A 46 2.38 43.35 -10.52
C SER A 46 3.35 42.19 -10.25
N GLY A 47 3.39 41.20 -11.08
CA GLY A 47 4.22 40.02 -10.95
C GLY A 47 3.46 38.77 -10.45
N LYS A 48 4.06 37.60 -10.57
CA LYS A 48 3.53 36.32 -10.08
C LYS A 48 3.45 36.31 -8.55
N LEU A 49 2.51 35.54 -8.03
CA LEU A 49 2.36 35.28 -6.60
C LEU A 49 3.21 34.08 -6.14
N SER A 50 3.82 33.36 -7.09
CA SER A 50 4.72 32.20 -6.87
C SER A 50 4.01 31.03 -6.15
N LEU A 51 2.90 30.59 -6.72
CA LEU A 51 2.05 29.51 -6.21
C LEU A 51 2.26 28.18 -6.97
N GLU A 52 3.40 28.01 -7.65
CA GLU A 52 3.69 26.84 -8.50
C GLU A 52 3.60 25.52 -7.74
N ARG A 53 4.02 25.49 -6.48
CA ARG A 53 3.97 24.27 -5.64
C ARG A 53 2.53 23.88 -5.33
N ASP A 54 1.69 24.84 -4.99
CA ASP A 54 0.26 24.59 -4.74
C ASP A 54 -0.43 24.07 -6.00
N LEU A 55 -0.07 24.61 -7.17
CA LEU A 55 -0.56 24.14 -8.47
C LEU A 55 -0.17 22.68 -8.73
N GLU A 56 1.07 22.30 -8.45
CA GLU A 56 1.55 20.92 -8.60
C GLU A 56 0.77 19.96 -7.68
N ASP A 57 0.68 20.28 -6.39
CA ASP A 57 0.02 19.42 -5.40
C ASP A 57 -1.49 19.22 -5.72
N ILE A 58 -2.20 20.30 -6.09
CA ILE A 58 -3.63 20.24 -6.48
C ILE A 58 -3.81 19.45 -7.78
N SER A 59 -2.95 19.67 -8.78
CA SER A 59 -3.04 18.98 -10.07
C SER A 59 -2.87 17.49 -9.90
N VAL A 60 -1.90 17.06 -9.08
CA VAL A 60 -1.68 15.64 -8.76
C VAL A 60 -2.87 15.06 -8.01
N ALA A 61 -3.39 15.77 -6.99
CA ALA A 61 -4.57 15.34 -6.25
C ALA A 61 -5.82 15.19 -7.16
N SER A 62 -6.05 16.14 -8.08
CA SER A 62 -7.13 16.04 -9.06
C SER A 62 -7.02 14.83 -9.96
N LYS A 63 -5.81 14.56 -10.49
CA LYS A 63 -5.55 13.38 -11.34
C LYS A 63 -5.75 12.07 -10.59
N ASN A 64 -5.32 12.00 -9.34
CA ASN A 64 -5.46 10.80 -8.51
C ASN A 64 -6.94 10.53 -8.19
N LEU A 65 -7.71 11.54 -7.83
CA LEU A 65 -9.16 11.39 -7.59
C LEU A 65 -9.92 10.97 -8.86
N LYS A 66 -9.54 11.46 -10.04
CA LYS A 66 -10.14 11.05 -11.31
C LYS A 66 -9.88 9.58 -11.64
N LYS A 67 -8.72 9.05 -11.23
CA LYS A 67 -8.32 7.65 -11.41
C LYS A 67 -8.73 6.76 -10.25
N GLY A 68 -9.31 7.31 -9.19
CA GLY A 68 -9.57 6.64 -7.92
C GLY A 68 -10.40 5.37 -8.09
N VAL A 69 -9.76 4.22 -7.85
CA VAL A 69 -10.37 2.90 -7.79
C VAL A 69 -10.03 2.26 -6.45
N PHE A 70 -10.92 1.41 -5.95
CA PHE A 70 -10.64 0.57 -4.80
C PHE A 70 -10.02 -0.75 -5.28
N ARG A 71 -8.76 -0.98 -4.93
CA ARG A 71 -8.06 -2.21 -5.29
C ARG A 71 -8.19 -3.24 -4.18
N LEU A 72 -8.77 -4.39 -4.51
CA LEU A 72 -8.94 -5.55 -3.65
C LEU A 72 -7.98 -6.64 -4.08
N LEU A 73 -7.15 -7.13 -3.15
CA LEU A 73 -6.22 -8.24 -3.39
C LEU A 73 -6.81 -9.52 -2.81
N VAL A 74 -6.99 -10.54 -3.64
CA VAL A 74 -7.49 -11.85 -3.21
C VAL A 74 -6.32 -12.79 -2.99
N LEU A 75 -6.17 -13.26 -1.77
CA LEU A 75 -5.15 -14.20 -1.33
C LEU A 75 -5.78 -15.49 -0.79
N GLY A 76 -5.01 -16.53 -0.77
CA GLY A 76 -5.40 -17.82 -0.19
C GLY A 76 -4.64 -18.95 -0.87
N ASP A 77 -4.52 -20.09 -0.18
CA ASP A 77 -3.85 -21.26 -0.69
C ASP A 77 -4.58 -21.88 -1.90
N MET A 78 -3.95 -22.83 -2.57
CA MET A 78 -4.58 -23.56 -3.68
C MET A 78 -5.85 -24.30 -3.20
N LYS A 79 -6.86 -24.40 -4.07
CA LYS A 79 -8.14 -25.11 -3.80
C LYS A 79 -8.95 -24.58 -2.61
N ARG A 80 -8.76 -23.32 -2.22
CA ARG A 80 -9.59 -22.66 -1.20
C ARG A 80 -10.89 -22.08 -1.76
N GLY A 81 -11.07 -22.12 -3.09
CA GLY A 81 -12.24 -21.58 -3.77
C GLY A 81 -12.15 -20.08 -4.06
N LYS A 82 -10.97 -19.52 -4.25
CA LYS A 82 -10.75 -18.11 -4.62
C LYS A 82 -11.53 -17.73 -5.88
N SER A 83 -11.35 -18.49 -6.97
CA SER A 83 -12.06 -18.24 -8.24
C SER A 83 -13.57 -18.40 -8.11
N THR A 84 -14.03 -19.38 -7.32
CA THR A 84 -15.47 -19.54 -7.03
C THR A 84 -16.01 -18.35 -6.25
N PHE A 85 -15.27 -17.86 -5.26
CA PHE A 85 -15.61 -16.66 -4.49
C PHE A 85 -15.68 -15.44 -5.42
N LEU A 86 -14.67 -15.24 -6.26
CA LEU A 86 -14.63 -14.12 -7.21
C LEU A 86 -15.77 -14.19 -8.21
N ASN A 87 -16.06 -15.37 -8.76
CA ASN A 87 -17.20 -15.56 -9.65
C ASN A 87 -18.55 -15.28 -8.93
N ALA A 88 -18.66 -15.65 -7.66
CA ALA A 88 -19.83 -15.33 -6.85
C ALA A 88 -19.94 -13.82 -6.56
N LEU A 89 -18.82 -13.15 -6.28
CA LEU A 89 -18.75 -11.71 -6.06
C LEU A 89 -19.12 -10.93 -7.33
N ILE A 90 -18.64 -11.39 -8.47
CA ILE A 90 -18.89 -10.81 -9.80
C ILE A 90 -20.33 -11.11 -10.26
N GLY A 91 -20.85 -12.28 -9.93
CA GLY A 91 -22.16 -12.77 -10.39
C GLY A 91 -22.11 -13.50 -11.72
N GLU A 92 -20.94 -13.79 -12.25
CA GLU A 92 -20.71 -14.51 -13.50
C GLU A 92 -19.60 -15.55 -13.35
N ASN A 93 -19.66 -16.64 -14.14
CA ASN A 93 -18.60 -17.66 -14.17
C ASN A 93 -17.45 -17.23 -15.10
N LEU A 94 -16.71 -16.21 -14.68
CA LEU A 94 -15.68 -15.55 -15.46
C LEU A 94 -14.32 -16.24 -15.33
N LEU A 95 -13.90 -16.49 -14.09
CA LEU A 95 -12.63 -17.11 -13.79
C LEU A 95 -12.74 -18.63 -13.78
N PRO A 96 -11.74 -19.38 -14.22
CA PRO A 96 -11.75 -20.82 -14.14
C PRO A 96 -11.90 -21.27 -12.68
N SER A 97 -12.97 -22.01 -12.37
CA SER A 97 -13.23 -22.53 -11.04
C SER A 97 -12.48 -23.84 -10.78
N ASP A 98 -12.13 -24.07 -9.52
CA ASP A 98 -11.18 -25.07 -8.98
C ASP A 98 -11.40 -26.55 -9.30
N VAL A 99 -12.30 -26.93 -10.18
CA VAL A 99 -12.45 -28.36 -10.55
C VAL A 99 -11.41 -28.75 -11.60
N ASN A 100 -10.92 -27.79 -12.37
CA ASN A 100 -9.79 -27.86 -13.32
C ASN A 100 -9.31 -26.41 -13.52
N PRO A 101 -8.25 -26.16 -13.96
CA PRO A 101 -6.88 -25.85 -13.64
C PRO A 101 -6.63 -24.51 -12.92
N CYS A 102 -5.53 -24.44 -12.25
CA CYS A 102 -5.07 -23.30 -11.48
C CYS A 102 -4.88 -22.04 -12.33
N THR A 103 -5.29 -20.88 -11.81
CA THR A 103 -4.89 -19.57 -12.33
C THR A 103 -3.37 -19.45 -12.15
N ALA A 104 -2.63 -19.62 -13.22
CA ALA A 104 -1.17 -19.66 -13.19
C ALA A 104 -0.53 -18.30 -13.35
N VAL A 105 -1.35 -17.25 -13.61
CA VAL A 105 -0.92 -15.90 -13.91
C VAL A 105 -1.65 -14.93 -12.98
N LEU A 106 -0.92 -13.97 -12.40
CA LEU A 106 -1.54 -12.86 -11.67
C LEU A 106 -2.55 -12.17 -12.58
N THR A 107 -3.79 -12.05 -12.12
CA THR A 107 -4.87 -11.51 -12.94
C THR A 107 -5.48 -10.27 -12.31
N VAL A 108 -5.47 -9.17 -13.04
CA VAL A 108 -6.10 -7.91 -12.64
C VAL A 108 -7.43 -7.76 -13.37
N LEU A 109 -8.54 -7.76 -12.63
CA LEU A 109 -9.87 -7.51 -13.18
C LEU A 109 -10.20 -6.03 -13.00
N ARG A 110 -10.52 -5.35 -14.10
CA ARG A 110 -10.97 -3.95 -14.10
C ARG A 110 -12.12 -3.73 -15.07
N TYR A 111 -12.78 -2.58 -14.97
CA TYR A 111 -13.82 -2.21 -15.90
C TYR A 111 -13.27 -1.99 -17.30
N GLY A 112 -14.00 -2.50 -18.30
CA GLY A 112 -13.86 -2.19 -19.71
C GLY A 112 -15.19 -2.34 -20.40
N ALA A 113 -15.50 -1.47 -21.37
CA ALA A 113 -16.74 -1.52 -22.14
C ALA A 113 -16.86 -2.81 -22.98
N GLU A 114 -15.73 -3.39 -23.34
CA GLU A 114 -15.63 -4.64 -24.12
C GLU A 114 -14.89 -5.70 -23.30
N LYS A 115 -15.29 -6.96 -23.49
CA LYS A 115 -14.62 -8.12 -22.88
C LYS A 115 -13.30 -8.40 -23.61
N LYS A 116 -12.18 -8.10 -22.97
CA LYS A 116 -10.87 -8.41 -23.54
C LYS A 116 -9.85 -8.75 -22.46
N VAL A 117 -8.80 -9.45 -22.84
CA VAL A 117 -7.69 -9.79 -21.97
C VAL A 117 -6.39 -9.27 -22.60
N THR A 118 -5.61 -8.54 -21.83
CA THR A 118 -4.28 -8.06 -22.26
C THR A 118 -3.23 -8.75 -21.39
N ILE A 119 -2.31 -9.46 -22.04
CA ILE A 119 -1.18 -10.14 -21.38
C ILE A 119 0.02 -9.20 -21.44
N HIS A 120 0.62 -8.96 -20.28
CA HIS A 120 1.87 -8.22 -20.11
C HIS A 120 3.01 -9.19 -19.89
N PHE A 121 4.15 -8.94 -20.52
CA PHE A 121 5.33 -9.80 -20.49
C PHE A 121 6.49 -9.13 -19.76
N ASN A 122 7.28 -9.93 -19.04
CA ASN A 122 8.44 -9.48 -18.27
C ASN A 122 9.73 -9.36 -19.12
N ASP A 123 9.74 -9.90 -20.34
CA ASP A 123 10.88 -9.90 -21.26
C ASP A 123 10.93 -8.69 -22.22
N GLY A 124 10.09 -7.68 -21.98
CA GLY A 124 10.01 -6.46 -22.82
C GLY A 124 9.22 -6.61 -24.11
N LYS A 125 8.56 -7.76 -24.35
CA LYS A 125 7.62 -7.91 -25.46
C LYS A 125 6.43 -6.96 -25.31
N SER A 126 5.90 -6.49 -26.43
CA SER A 126 4.67 -5.69 -26.45
C SER A 126 3.49 -6.48 -25.88
N PRO A 127 2.59 -5.83 -25.10
CA PRO A 127 1.40 -6.48 -24.57
C PRO A 127 0.56 -7.13 -25.69
N GLN A 128 0.05 -8.34 -25.45
CA GLN A 128 -0.79 -9.09 -26.37
C GLN A 128 -2.24 -9.04 -25.94
N THR A 129 -3.14 -8.60 -26.82
CA THR A 129 -4.57 -8.65 -26.57
C THR A 129 -5.16 -9.95 -27.11
N LEU A 130 -5.97 -10.63 -26.29
CA LEU A 130 -6.63 -11.88 -26.59
C LEU A 130 -8.14 -11.76 -26.30
N ASP A 131 -8.94 -12.55 -27.00
CA ASP A 131 -10.30 -12.81 -26.56
C ASP A 131 -10.32 -13.73 -25.34
N PHE A 132 -11.46 -13.77 -24.66
CA PHE A 132 -11.61 -14.46 -23.39
C PHE A 132 -11.49 -15.98 -23.49
N GLN A 133 -11.94 -16.57 -24.59
CA GLN A 133 -11.83 -18.02 -24.81
C GLN A 133 -10.40 -18.43 -25.10
N SER A 134 -9.69 -17.64 -25.94
CA SER A 134 -8.27 -17.82 -26.22
C SER A 134 -7.42 -17.70 -24.96
N PHE A 135 -7.75 -16.75 -24.08
CA PHE A 135 -7.06 -16.63 -22.79
C PHE A 135 -7.26 -17.88 -21.93
N LYS A 136 -8.51 -18.30 -21.74
CA LYS A 136 -8.79 -19.53 -20.98
C LYS A 136 -8.07 -20.74 -21.54
N TYR A 137 -8.08 -20.92 -22.84
CA TYR A 137 -7.42 -22.06 -23.49
C TYR A 137 -5.90 -22.03 -23.35
N LYS A 138 -5.30 -20.86 -23.52
CA LYS A 138 -3.84 -20.71 -23.63
C LYS A 138 -3.13 -20.61 -22.31
N TYR A 139 -3.78 -20.00 -21.29
CA TYR A 139 -3.18 -19.72 -19.97
C TYR A 139 -3.81 -20.51 -18.83
N THR A 140 -4.47 -21.58 -19.17
CA THR A 140 -5.02 -22.59 -18.28
C THR A 140 -4.16 -23.84 -18.33
N ILE A 141 -3.80 -24.44 -17.19
CA ILE A 141 -2.92 -25.60 -17.12
C ILE A 141 -3.75 -26.81 -16.66
N ASP A 142 -3.53 -27.95 -17.31
CA ASP A 142 -4.08 -29.22 -16.83
C ASP A 142 -3.51 -29.55 -15.43
N PRO A 143 -4.33 -30.11 -14.51
CA PRO A 143 -3.87 -30.46 -13.16
C PRO A 143 -2.68 -31.40 -13.11
N ALA A 144 -2.57 -32.32 -14.09
CA ALA A 144 -1.42 -33.22 -14.19
C ALA A 144 -0.15 -32.48 -14.64
N GLU A 145 -0.31 -31.52 -15.56
CA GLU A 145 0.78 -30.66 -16.00
C GLU A 145 1.19 -29.66 -14.90
N ALA A 146 0.24 -29.07 -14.18
CA ALA A 146 0.51 -28.23 -13.03
C ALA A 146 1.32 -28.97 -11.96
N LYS A 147 0.97 -30.21 -11.65
CA LYS A 147 1.70 -31.06 -10.72
C LYS A 147 3.11 -31.38 -11.20
N LYS A 148 3.27 -31.62 -12.51
CA LYS A 148 4.57 -31.85 -13.12
C LYS A 148 5.47 -30.61 -13.09
N LEU A 149 4.93 -29.46 -13.44
CA LEU A 149 5.63 -28.17 -13.38
C LEU A 149 6.02 -27.82 -11.93
N GLU A 150 5.14 -28.11 -10.97
CA GLU A 150 5.43 -27.95 -9.55
C GLU A 150 6.60 -28.87 -9.10
N GLN A 151 6.61 -30.12 -9.56
CA GLN A 151 7.71 -31.05 -9.30
C GLN A 151 9.03 -30.62 -9.95
N GLU A 152 8.95 -30.03 -11.17
CA GLU A 152 10.11 -29.57 -11.93
C GLU A 152 10.55 -28.14 -11.54
N LYS A 153 9.88 -27.47 -10.59
CA LYS A 153 10.10 -26.07 -10.20
C LYS A 153 10.04 -25.08 -11.37
N LYS A 154 9.27 -25.37 -12.38
CA LYS A 154 9.11 -24.49 -13.55
C LYS A 154 7.83 -23.70 -13.42
N GLN A 155 7.92 -22.41 -13.76
CA GLN A 155 6.75 -21.58 -13.96
C GLN A 155 6.01 -22.04 -15.22
N ALA A 156 4.68 -22.05 -15.15
CA ALA A 156 3.87 -22.41 -16.30
C ALA A 156 4.05 -21.44 -17.47
N PHE A 157 4.18 -20.15 -17.15
CA PHE A 157 4.32 -19.07 -18.12
C PHE A 157 5.42 -18.12 -17.63
N PRO A 158 6.71 -18.50 -17.78
CA PRO A 158 7.83 -17.72 -17.24
C PRO A 158 7.98 -16.33 -17.85
N ASP A 159 7.49 -16.14 -19.10
CA ASP A 159 7.59 -14.88 -19.83
C ASP A 159 6.42 -13.94 -19.50
N VAL A 160 5.39 -14.38 -18.77
CA VAL A 160 4.20 -13.59 -18.47
C VAL A 160 4.37 -12.93 -17.10
N ASP A 161 4.20 -11.61 -17.08
CA ASP A 161 4.20 -10.80 -15.87
C ASP A 161 2.82 -10.86 -15.20
N TYR A 162 1.79 -10.32 -15.88
CA TYR A 162 0.41 -10.38 -15.40
C TYR A 162 -0.58 -10.27 -16.56
N ALA A 163 -1.83 -10.63 -16.29
CA ALA A 163 -2.96 -10.48 -17.21
C ALA A 163 -3.90 -9.38 -16.71
N VAL A 164 -4.38 -8.53 -17.60
CA VAL A 164 -5.44 -7.56 -17.34
C VAL A 164 -6.71 -8.03 -18.04
N VAL A 165 -7.73 -8.34 -17.25
CA VAL A 165 -9.07 -8.72 -17.72
C VAL A 165 -9.98 -7.51 -17.63
N GLU A 166 -10.40 -6.99 -18.77
CA GLU A 166 -11.39 -5.92 -18.87
C GLU A 166 -12.77 -6.52 -19.11
N TYR A 167 -13.71 -6.13 -18.26
CA TYR A 167 -15.07 -6.73 -18.28
C TYR A 167 -16.13 -5.68 -17.91
N PRO A 168 -17.30 -5.64 -18.62
CA PRO A 168 -18.37 -4.66 -18.38
C PRO A 168 -19.27 -5.07 -17.19
N LEU A 169 -18.69 -5.13 -15.99
CA LEU A 169 -19.41 -5.45 -14.76
C LEU A 169 -19.68 -4.18 -13.95
N THR A 170 -20.89 -4.06 -13.43
CA THR A 170 -21.31 -2.90 -12.63
C THR A 170 -20.39 -2.65 -11.43
N LEU A 171 -19.98 -3.70 -10.74
CA LEU A 171 -19.07 -3.58 -9.60
C LEU A 171 -17.72 -2.94 -9.99
N LEU A 172 -17.15 -3.37 -11.12
CA LEU A 172 -15.89 -2.83 -11.65
C LEU A 172 -16.10 -1.41 -12.19
N GLU A 173 -17.23 -1.14 -12.88
CA GLU A 173 -17.59 0.19 -13.38
C GLU A 173 -17.64 1.24 -12.24
N LYS A 174 -18.13 0.83 -11.08
CA LYS A 174 -18.23 1.73 -9.91
C LYS A 174 -16.92 1.88 -9.12
N GLY A 175 -15.80 1.49 -9.72
CA GLY A 175 -14.46 1.78 -9.20
C GLY A 175 -13.87 0.69 -8.31
N ILE A 176 -14.24 -0.57 -8.52
CA ILE A 176 -13.53 -1.71 -7.93
C ILE A 176 -12.56 -2.31 -8.94
N GLU A 177 -11.34 -2.53 -8.51
CA GLU A 177 -10.32 -3.32 -9.21
C GLU A 177 -9.96 -4.52 -8.35
N ILE A 178 -9.97 -5.72 -8.92
CA ILE A 178 -9.71 -6.96 -8.20
C ILE A 178 -8.43 -7.58 -8.74
N VAL A 179 -7.49 -7.88 -7.84
CA VAL A 179 -6.24 -8.58 -8.16
C VAL A 179 -6.35 -10.00 -7.61
N ASP A 180 -6.46 -10.98 -8.50
CA ASP A 180 -6.43 -12.40 -8.15
C ASP A 180 -5.01 -12.91 -8.21
N SER A 181 -4.51 -13.37 -7.06
CA SER A 181 -3.15 -13.91 -6.95
C SER A 181 -3.14 -15.42 -7.19
N PRO A 182 -2.06 -15.96 -7.77
CA PRO A 182 -1.77 -17.38 -7.69
C PRO A 182 -1.74 -17.89 -6.24
N GLY A 183 -1.90 -19.20 -6.03
CA GLY A 183 -1.89 -19.76 -4.66
C GLY A 183 -0.62 -19.45 -3.86
N LEU A 184 -0.76 -19.28 -2.54
CA LEU A 184 0.31 -18.85 -1.61
C LEU A 184 1.55 -19.76 -1.58
N ASN A 185 1.43 -21.02 -2.02
CA ASN A 185 2.51 -21.99 -2.02
C ASN A 185 3.25 -22.08 -3.37
N ASP A 186 2.93 -21.21 -4.31
CA ASP A 186 3.58 -21.18 -5.62
C ASP A 186 4.85 -20.31 -5.59
N THR A 187 5.89 -20.80 -6.22
CA THR A 187 7.27 -20.31 -6.41
C THR A 187 7.59 -18.81 -6.14
N GLU A 188 8.83 -18.54 -5.75
CA GLU A 188 9.39 -17.24 -5.29
C GLU A 188 9.02 -16.02 -6.13
N ALA A 189 9.00 -16.11 -7.45
CA ALA A 189 8.64 -14.99 -8.33
C ALA A 189 7.19 -14.54 -8.17
N ARG A 190 6.28 -15.41 -7.74
CA ARG A 190 4.87 -15.08 -7.48
C ARG A 190 4.69 -14.42 -6.13
N ASN A 191 5.51 -14.74 -5.14
CA ASN A 191 5.51 -14.07 -3.84
C ASN A 191 5.97 -12.60 -3.97
N GLU A 192 6.95 -12.31 -4.81
CA GLU A 192 7.43 -10.94 -5.05
C GLU A 192 6.38 -10.06 -5.71
N LEU A 193 5.70 -10.57 -6.76
CA LEU A 193 4.59 -9.85 -7.38
C LEU A 193 3.43 -9.64 -6.40
N SER A 194 3.08 -10.66 -5.61
CA SER A 194 2.04 -10.55 -4.59
C SER A 194 2.39 -9.52 -3.51
N LEU A 195 3.65 -9.45 -3.07
CA LEU A 195 4.11 -8.46 -2.07
C LEU A 195 4.01 -7.02 -2.58
N GLY A 196 4.34 -6.77 -3.85
CA GLY A 196 4.13 -5.45 -4.46
C GLY A 196 2.65 -5.02 -4.44
N TYR A 197 1.72 -5.94 -4.67
CA TYR A 197 0.29 -5.66 -4.60
C TYR A 197 -0.25 -5.57 -3.18
N VAL A 198 0.29 -6.34 -2.22
CA VAL A 198 -0.08 -6.27 -0.79
C VAL A 198 0.04 -4.85 -0.26
N ASN A 199 1.11 -4.13 -0.62
CA ASN A 199 1.33 -2.77 -0.14
C ASN A 199 0.50 -1.72 -0.88
N ASN A 200 -0.01 -2.03 -2.07
CA ASN A 200 -0.75 -1.11 -2.93
C ASN A 200 -2.25 -1.41 -3.01
N CYS A 201 -2.77 -2.36 -2.23
CA CYS A 201 -4.21 -2.65 -2.17
C CYS A 201 -4.91 -1.88 -1.03
N HIS A 202 -6.21 -1.70 -1.19
CA HIS A 202 -7.06 -1.05 -0.17
C HIS A 202 -7.58 -2.06 0.85
N ALA A 203 -7.81 -3.30 0.42
CA ALA A 203 -8.16 -4.40 1.28
C ALA A 203 -7.62 -5.73 0.73
N ILE A 204 -7.30 -6.64 1.63
CA ILE A 204 -6.93 -8.02 1.34
C ILE A 204 -8.11 -8.91 1.67
N LEU A 205 -8.53 -9.73 0.72
CA LEU A 205 -9.55 -10.75 0.88
C LEU A 205 -8.84 -12.10 1.00
N PHE A 206 -8.66 -12.58 2.22
CA PHE A 206 -7.91 -13.80 2.51
C PHE A 206 -8.88 -14.98 2.57
N VAL A 207 -8.91 -15.80 1.51
CA VAL A 207 -9.83 -16.94 1.37
C VAL A 207 -9.25 -18.19 2.01
N MET A 208 -9.94 -18.73 2.98
CA MET A 208 -9.63 -19.97 3.71
C MET A 208 -10.77 -20.98 3.47
N ARG A 209 -10.60 -22.23 3.90
CA ARG A 209 -11.61 -23.27 3.77
C ARG A 209 -12.05 -23.80 5.12
N ALA A 210 -13.34 -23.91 5.36
CA ALA A 210 -13.91 -24.39 6.62
C ALA A 210 -13.39 -25.77 7.04
N SER A 211 -13.26 -26.72 6.09
CA SER A 211 -12.80 -28.10 6.35
C SER A 211 -11.31 -28.23 6.67
N GLN A 212 -10.50 -27.16 6.47
CA GLN A 212 -9.05 -27.16 6.72
C GLN A 212 -8.66 -25.83 7.38
N PRO A 213 -9.03 -25.63 8.65
CA PRO A 213 -8.83 -24.36 9.31
C PRO A 213 -7.35 -24.08 9.53
N CYS A 214 -6.88 -22.96 9.01
CA CYS A 214 -5.56 -22.38 9.25
C CYS A 214 -4.42 -23.37 9.02
N THR A 215 -4.18 -23.76 7.77
CA THR A 215 -3.04 -24.61 7.41
C THR A 215 -1.71 -23.98 7.81
N LEU A 216 -0.66 -24.80 7.91
CA LEU A 216 0.69 -24.30 8.22
C LEU A 216 1.17 -23.25 7.22
N GLY A 217 0.85 -23.41 5.92
CA GLY A 217 1.16 -22.43 4.87
C GLY A 217 0.44 -21.09 5.09
N GLU A 218 -0.86 -21.15 5.37
CA GLU A 218 -1.65 -19.95 5.68
C GLU A 218 -1.14 -19.22 6.92
N ARG A 219 -0.85 -19.95 8.02
CA ARG A 219 -0.28 -19.37 9.24
C ARG A 219 1.07 -18.70 8.99
N ARG A 220 1.99 -19.38 8.26
CA ARG A 220 3.28 -18.79 7.90
C ARG A 220 3.10 -17.48 7.13
N TYR A 221 2.20 -17.48 6.16
CA TYR A 221 1.95 -16.30 5.36
C TYR A 221 1.39 -15.15 6.21
N LEU A 222 0.43 -15.44 7.07
CA LEU A 222 -0.15 -14.45 7.99
C LEU A 222 0.90 -13.88 8.94
N GLU A 223 1.72 -14.73 9.56
CA GLU A 223 2.76 -14.29 10.49
C GLU A 223 3.87 -13.46 9.82
N ASN A 224 4.34 -13.87 8.66
CA ASN A 224 5.52 -13.28 8.03
C ASN A 224 5.19 -12.09 7.12
N TYR A 225 4.01 -12.06 6.50
CA TYR A 225 3.66 -11.07 5.48
C TYR A 225 2.50 -10.14 5.86
N ILE A 226 1.67 -10.50 6.83
CA ILE A 226 0.48 -9.74 7.21
C ILE A 226 0.58 -9.14 8.61
N LYS A 227 1.03 -9.92 9.59
CA LYS A 227 1.04 -9.55 11.01
C LYS A 227 1.83 -8.27 11.28
N GLY A 228 1.19 -7.32 11.95
CA GLY A 228 1.82 -6.09 12.41
C GLY A 228 2.18 -5.08 11.33
N ARG A 229 1.77 -5.31 10.07
CA ARG A 229 2.00 -4.38 8.94
C ARG A 229 0.90 -3.34 8.75
N GLY A 230 -0.16 -3.42 9.55
CA GLY A 230 -1.28 -2.47 9.47
C GLY A 230 -2.13 -2.64 8.21
N LEU A 231 -2.15 -3.82 7.61
CA LEU A 231 -2.94 -4.13 6.43
C LEU A 231 -4.39 -4.41 6.79
N SER A 232 -5.33 -4.00 5.91
CA SER A 232 -6.75 -4.28 6.10
C SER A 232 -7.09 -5.63 5.50
N VAL A 233 -7.28 -6.64 6.36
CA VAL A 233 -7.56 -8.01 5.95
C VAL A 233 -8.99 -8.39 6.31
N PHE A 234 -9.70 -8.99 5.35
CA PHE A 234 -10.96 -9.66 5.51
C PHE A 234 -10.71 -11.16 5.36
N PHE A 235 -11.02 -11.93 6.39
CA PHE A 235 -10.89 -13.39 6.38
C PHE A 235 -12.19 -14.02 5.92
N LEU A 236 -12.15 -14.76 4.83
CA LEU A 236 -13.29 -15.36 4.17
C LEU A 236 -13.21 -16.88 4.32
N ILE A 237 -13.95 -17.43 5.29
CA ILE A 237 -13.99 -18.86 5.57
C ILE A 237 -14.99 -19.50 4.60
N ASN A 238 -14.48 -19.93 3.45
CA ASN A 238 -15.28 -20.43 2.34
C ASN A 238 -15.67 -21.92 2.52
N ALA A 239 -16.64 -22.36 1.72
CA ALA A 239 -17.22 -23.70 1.76
C ALA A 239 -17.82 -24.08 3.13
N TRP A 240 -18.45 -23.11 3.79
CA TRP A 240 -19.13 -23.33 5.07
C TRP A 240 -20.29 -24.31 4.94
N ASP A 241 -20.96 -24.34 3.79
CA ASP A 241 -22.00 -25.33 3.44
C ASP A 241 -21.51 -26.77 3.53
N GLN A 242 -20.22 -27.03 3.29
CA GLN A 242 -19.65 -28.38 3.38
C GLN A 242 -19.52 -28.92 4.82
N VAL A 243 -19.63 -28.05 5.82
CA VAL A 243 -19.66 -28.50 7.21
C VAL A 243 -20.86 -29.40 7.45
N LYS A 244 -22.03 -29.03 6.95
CA LYS A 244 -23.24 -29.87 6.98
C LYS A 244 -23.07 -31.18 6.21
N GLU A 245 -22.47 -31.12 5.01
CA GLU A 245 -22.25 -32.30 4.15
C GLU A 245 -21.24 -33.28 4.76
N SER A 246 -20.41 -32.85 5.70
CA SER A 246 -19.40 -33.68 6.38
C SER A 246 -19.92 -34.46 7.58
N LEU A 247 -21.16 -34.19 8.02
CA LEU A 247 -21.78 -34.92 9.14
C LEU A 247 -22.26 -36.30 8.69
N ILE A 248 -22.28 -37.24 9.65
CA ILE A 248 -22.84 -38.59 9.42
C ILE A 248 -24.33 -38.49 9.11
N ASP A 249 -25.05 -37.67 9.86
CA ASP A 249 -26.44 -37.31 9.59
C ASP A 249 -26.53 -35.80 9.31
N PRO A 250 -26.62 -35.39 8.01
CA PRO A 250 -26.72 -33.99 7.63
C PRO A 250 -27.97 -33.26 8.13
N ASP A 251 -28.99 -34.00 8.60
CA ASP A 251 -30.24 -33.44 9.12
C ASP A 251 -30.23 -33.31 10.65
N ASP A 252 -29.20 -33.77 11.34
CA ASP A 252 -28.99 -33.53 12.78
C ASP A 252 -28.55 -32.09 13.05
N VAL A 253 -29.51 -31.27 13.46
CA VAL A 253 -29.35 -29.84 13.72
C VAL A 253 -28.42 -29.59 14.92
N ASP A 254 -28.47 -30.44 15.94
CA ASP A 254 -27.65 -30.27 17.17
C ASP A 254 -26.19 -30.63 16.89
N GLU A 255 -25.94 -31.71 16.13
CA GLU A 255 -24.59 -32.08 15.69
C GLU A 255 -23.98 -31.03 14.77
N LEU A 256 -24.78 -30.48 13.83
CA LEU A 256 -24.37 -29.41 12.94
C LEU A 256 -23.94 -28.19 13.75
N LYS A 257 -24.78 -27.72 14.67
CA LYS A 257 -24.48 -26.56 15.50
C LYS A 257 -23.23 -26.77 16.35
N ALA A 258 -23.07 -27.92 16.97
CA ALA A 258 -21.87 -28.25 17.75
C ALA A 258 -20.59 -28.28 16.88
N SER A 259 -20.68 -28.73 15.65
CA SER A 259 -19.57 -28.76 14.70
C SER A 259 -19.19 -27.37 14.22
N GLU A 260 -20.17 -26.54 13.86
CA GLU A 260 -19.95 -25.14 13.51
C GLU A 260 -19.34 -24.34 14.66
N ASP A 261 -19.85 -24.49 15.89
CA ASP A 261 -19.33 -23.77 17.04
C ASP A 261 -17.89 -24.17 17.37
N ARG A 262 -17.53 -25.44 17.20
CA ARG A 262 -16.11 -25.88 17.32
C ARG A 262 -15.22 -25.24 16.26
N LEU A 263 -15.66 -25.18 15.00
CA LEU A 263 -14.90 -24.52 13.93
C LEU A 263 -14.75 -23.03 14.19
N ARG A 264 -15.79 -22.33 14.63
CA ARG A 264 -15.74 -20.91 15.01
C ARG A 264 -14.70 -20.67 16.10
N GLN A 265 -14.65 -21.54 17.12
CA GLN A 265 -13.63 -21.44 18.17
C GLN A 265 -12.21 -21.61 17.63
N VAL A 266 -12.00 -22.57 16.71
CA VAL A 266 -10.69 -22.78 16.07
C VAL A 266 -10.27 -21.57 15.23
N PHE A 267 -11.16 -21.03 14.39
CA PHE A 267 -10.85 -19.84 13.61
C PHE A 267 -10.62 -18.62 14.52
N LYS A 268 -11.45 -18.43 15.54
CA LYS A 268 -11.30 -17.34 16.50
C LYS A 268 -9.95 -17.38 17.21
N ALA A 269 -9.53 -18.54 17.67
CA ALA A 269 -8.22 -18.72 18.31
C ALA A 269 -7.05 -18.42 17.38
N ASN A 270 -7.17 -18.69 16.07
CA ASN A 270 -6.09 -18.50 15.11
C ASN A 270 -6.09 -17.11 14.45
N LEU A 271 -7.24 -16.44 14.31
CA LEU A 271 -7.37 -15.20 13.53
C LEU A 271 -7.51 -13.94 14.36
N THR A 272 -7.89 -14.04 15.64
CA THR A 272 -8.10 -12.86 16.51
C THR A 272 -6.90 -11.93 16.55
N GLU A 273 -5.68 -12.46 16.60
CA GLU A 273 -4.45 -11.66 16.68
C GLU A 273 -4.20 -10.80 15.45
N TYR A 274 -4.81 -11.13 14.28
CA TYR A 274 -4.73 -10.38 13.04
C TYR A 274 -5.87 -9.36 12.86
N CYS A 275 -6.83 -9.36 13.80
CA CYS A 275 -8.02 -8.49 13.78
C CYS A 275 -7.95 -7.33 14.78
N TYR A 276 -6.76 -6.91 15.20
CA TYR A 276 -6.59 -5.75 16.07
C TYR A 276 -6.23 -4.50 15.26
N VAL A 277 -7.02 -3.45 15.43
CA VAL A 277 -6.76 -2.12 14.86
C VAL A 277 -6.80 -1.11 16.01
N ASP A 278 -5.72 -0.36 16.20
CA ASP A 278 -5.57 0.64 17.27
C ASP A 278 -5.92 0.10 18.68
N GLY A 279 -5.63 -1.20 18.94
CA GLY A 279 -5.92 -1.87 20.20
C GLY A 279 -7.35 -2.39 20.34
N GLN A 280 -8.22 -2.16 19.37
CA GLN A 280 -9.58 -2.69 19.34
C GLN A 280 -9.64 -3.99 18.54
N ASN A 281 -10.36 -4.98 19.09
CA ASN A 281 -10.64 -6.23 18.41
C ASN A 281 -11.84 -6.05 17.48
N ILE A 282 -11.60 -6.13 16.16
CA ILE A 282 -12.61 -6.03 15.12
C ILE A 282 -12.85 -7.36 14.40
N TYR A 283 -12.71 -8.48 15.11
CA TYR A 283 -12.88 -9.83 14.56
C TYR A 283 -14.21 -9.99 13.83
N ASP A 284 -15.32 -9.61 14.46
CA ASP A 284 -16.68 -9.77 13.92
C ASP A 284 -16.93 -8.91 12.66
N GLU A 285 -16.11 -7.88 12.44
CA GLU A 285 -16.17 -7.01 11.26
C GLU A 285 -15.24 -7.47 10.13
N ARG A 286 -14.37 -8.46 10.38
CA ARG A 286 -13.32 -8.90 9.45
C ARG A 286 -13.36 -10.39 9.11
N VAL A 287 -14.12 -11.21 9.81
CA VAL A 287 -14.17 -12.66 9.60
C VAL A 287 -15.59 -13.09 9.19
N PHE A 288 -15.71 -13.75 8.05
CA PHE A 288 -17.00 -14.11 7.46
C PHE A 288 -17.03 -15.57 7.02
N GLU A 289 -18.12 -16.26 7.36
CA GLU A 289 -18.42 -17.62 6.94
C GLU A 289 -19.15 -17.57 5.59
N LEU A 290 -18.57 -18.13 4.53
CA LEU A 290 -19.10 -18.02 3.18
C LEU A 290 -19.40 -19.36 2.53
N SER A 291 -20.48 -19.40 1.75
CA SER A 291 -20.84 -20.47 0.85
C SER A 291 -20.80 -19.97 -0.59
N SER A 292 -19.59 -19.79 -1.13
CA SER A 292 -19.40 -19.16 -2.44
C SER A 292 -20.07 -19.93 -3.59
N ILE A 293 -20.05 -21.26 -3.54
CA ILE A 293 -20.70 -22.07 -4.59
C ILE A 293 -22.22 -21.90 -4.59
N GLN A 294 -22.84 -21.78 -3.41
CA GLN A 294 -24.29 -21.55 -3.31
C GLN A 294 -24.64 -20.15 -3.81
N ALA A 295 -23.87 -19.14 -3.40
CA ALA A 295 -24.06 -17.77 -3.86
C ALA A 295 -23.93 -17.67 -5.40
N LEU A 296 -22.89 -18.28 -5.97
CA LEU A 296 -22.68 -18.32 -7.42
C LEU A 296 -23.84 -19.01 -8.14
N ARG A 297 -24.25 -20.20 -7.70
CA ARG A 297 -25.35 -20.94 -8.29
C ARG A 297 -26.69 -20.17 -8.29
N ARG A 298 -26.97 -19.42 -7.21
CA ARG A 298 -28.14 -18.55 -7.12
C ARG A 298 -28.06 -17.41 -8.12
N ARG A 299 -26.92 -16.70 -8.17
CA ARG A 299 -26.70 -15.54 -9.05
C ARG A 299 -26.65 -15.89 -10.53
N LEU A 300 -26.18 -17.10 -10.89
CA LEU A 300 -26.21 -17.58 -12.28
C LEU A 300 -27.64 -17.91 -12.77
N LYS A 301 -28.57 -18.25 -11.84
CA LYS A 301 -29.99 -18.48 -12.19
C LYS A 301 -30.77 -17.17 -12.26
N ASP A 302 -30.48 -16.26 -11.34
CA ASP A 302 -31.09 -14.95 -11.22
C ASP A 302 -30.04 -13.97 -10.65
N SER A 303 -29.65 -12.99 -11.44
CA SER A 303 -28.66 -11.98 -11.04
C SER A 303 -29.07 -11.20 -9.77
N GLN A 304 -30.39 -11.19 -9.48
CA GLN A 304 -31.00 -10.53 -8.32
C GLN A 304 -31.38 -11.53 -7.21
N ALA A 305 -30.85 -12.74 -7.25
CA ALA A 305 -31.16 -13.77 -6.27
C ALA A 305 -30.86 -13.35 -4.85
N ASP A 306 -31.71 -13.76 -3.91
CA ASP A 306 -31.44 -13.62 -2.47
C ASP A 306 -30.25 -14.49 -2.04
N LEU A 307 -29.23 -13.86 -1.45
CA LEU A 307 -28.02 -14.50 -0.94
C LEU A 307 -28.06 -14.76 0.56
N THR A 308 -29.21 -14.59 1.23
CA THR A 308 -29.37 -14.88 2.66
C THR A 308 -28.86 -16.29 2.99
N GLY A 309 -28.11 -16.42 4.07
CA GLY A 309 -27.55 -17.69 4.52
C GLY A 309 -26.29 -18.14 3.75
N THR A 310 -25.77 -17.32 2.81
CA THR A 310 -24.48 -17.59 2.16
C THR A 310 -23.31 -16.83 2.76
N GLY A 311 -23.56 -15.92 3.71
CA GLY A 311 -22.57 -15.02 4.34
C GLY A 311 -22.15 -13.83 3.46
N PHE A 312 -22.54 -13.80 2.18
CA PHE A 312 -22.21 -12.72 1.25
C PHE A 312 -22.81 -11.37 1.65
N PRO A 313 -24.07 -11.26 2.10
CA PRO A 313 -24.64 -9.98 2.50
C PRO A 313 -23.89 -9.31 3.65
N GLU A 314 -23.51 -10.08 4.64
CA GLU A 314 -22.76 -9.62 5.84
C GLU A 314 -21.36 -9.13 5.42
N PHE A 315 -20.66 -9.93 4.63
CA PHE A 315 -19.36 -9.57 4.07
C PHE A 315 -19.43 -8.31 3.20
N MET A 316 -20.37 -8.26 2.25
CA MET A 316 -20.55 -7.11 1.36
C MET A 316 -20.88 -5.82 2.14
N GLY A 317 -21.68 -5.93 3.18
CA GLY A 317 -21.99 -4.81 4.08
C GLY A 317 -20.77 -4.26 4.81
N SER A 318 -19.92 -5.14 5.35
CA SER A 318 -18.69 -4.74 6.03
C SER A 318 -17.66 -4.18 5.05
N LEU A 319 -17.47 -4.82 3.90
CA LEU A 319 -16.58 -4.32 2.85
C LEU A 319 -17.03 -2.95 2.33
N ASN A 320 -18.34 -2.75 2.13
CA ASN A 320 -18.90 -1.46 1.75
C ASN A 320 -18.56 -0.38 2.77
N THR A 321 -18.82 -0.62 4.05
CA THR A 321 -18.53 0.33 5.12
C THR A 321 -17.05 0.71 5.12
N PHE A 322 -16.17 -0.28 5.03
CA PHE A 322 -14.73 -0.05 5.00
C PHE A 322 -14.30 0.79 3.79
N LEU A 323 -14.71 0.45 2.57
CA LEU A 323 -14.26 1.14 1.36
C LEU A 323 -14.85 2.54 1.25
N THR A 324 -16.15 2.68 1.47
CA THR A 324 -16.86 3.93 1.17
C THR A 324 -16.87 4.91 2.34
N ARG A 325 -16.94 4.43 3.58
CA ARG A 325 -17.00 5.31 4.76
C ARG A 325 -15.64 5.59 5.38
N GLU A 326 -14.74 4.61 5.40
CA GLU A 326 -13.42 4.81 6.01
C GLU A 326 -12.40 5.32 4.99
N ARG A 327 -12.18 4.55 3.92
CA ARG A 327 -11.13 4.84 2.93
C ARG A 327 -11.43 6.05 2.06
N ALA A 328 -12.63 6.11 1.48
CA ALA A 328 -13.01 7.23 0.62
C ALA A 328 -13.01 8.56 1.38
N ILE A 329 -13.52 8.58 2.62
CA ILE A 329 -13.54 9.80 3.43
C ILE A 329 -12.12 10.27 3.75
N ALA A 330 -11.17 9.36 4.05
CA ALA A 330 -9.78 9.72 4.30
C ALA A 330 -9.13 10.36 3.07
N GLU A 331 -9.34 9.80 1.89
CA GLU A 331 -8.83 10.32 0.61
C GLU A 331 -9.39 11.71 0.29
N LEU A 332 -10.71 11.87 0.41
CA LEU A 332 -11.38 13.14 0.14
C LEU A 332 -11.02 14.24 1.17
N ARG A 333 -10.77 13.85 2.42
CA ARG A 333 -10.26 14.76 3.46
C ARG A 333 -8.90 15.32 3.08
N GLN A 334 -8.00 14.50 2.56
CA GLN A 334 -6.68 14.94 2.11
C GLN A 334 -6.80 15.93 0.94
N ALA A 335 -7.63 15.63 -0.07
CA ALA A 335 -7.87 16.51 -1.20
C ALA A 335 -8.43 17.88 -0.75
N ARG A 336 -9.38 17.87 0.20
CA ARG A 336 -9.92 19.08 0.83
C ARG A 336 -8.83 19.89 1.54
N THR A 337 -7.94 19.23 2.27
CA THR A 337 -6.83 19.88 2.97
C THR A 337 -5.89 20.59 2.00
N LEU A 338 -5.53 19.96 0.88
CA LEU A 338 -4.71 20.59 -0.16
C LEU A 338 -5.39 21.80 -0.78
N ALA A 339 -6.71 21.73 -1.04
CA ALA A 339 -7.46 22.86 -1.54
C ALA A 339 -7.47 24.05 -0.54
N ARG A 340 -7.66 23.78 0.75
CA ARG A 340 -7.59 24.79 1.81
C ARG A 340 -6.21 25.46 1.87
N GLN A 341 -5.15 24.67 1.77
CA GLN A 341 -3.78 25.20 1.79
C GLN A 341 -3.54 26.15 0.62
N ALA A 342 -3.89 25.76 -0.59
CA ALA A 342 -3.72 26.59 -1.77
C ALA A 342 -4.52 27.91 -1.70
N VAL A 343 -5.77 27.86 -1.21
CA VAL A 343 -6.59 29.05 -1.01
C VAL A 343 -5.99 29.96 0.06
N ASN A 344 -5.51 29.40 1.17
CA ASN A 344 -4.88 30.17 2.23
C ASN A 344 -3.58 30.83 1.74
N HIS A 345 -2.71 30.10 1.04
CA HIS A 345 -1.48 30.68 0.45
C HIS A 345 -1.79 31.78 -0.56
N THR A 346 -2.81 31.57 -1.41
CA THR A 346 -3.28 32.61 -2.34
C THR A 346 -3.73 33.87 -1.58
N ARG A 347 -4.51 33.72 -0.53
CA ARG A 347 -4.98 34.87 0.30
C ARG A 347 -3.83 35.57 1.01
N GLU A 348 -2.88 34.82 1.55
CA GLU A 348 -1.67 35.38 2.21
C GLU A 348 -0.82 36.16 1.22
N ALA A 349 -0.58 35.58 0.02
CA ALA A 349 0.19 36.25 -1.03
C ALA A 349 -0.47 37.54 -1.49
N ILE A 350 -1.79 37.54 -1.69
CA ILE A 350 -2.56 38.74 -2.00
C ILE A 350 -2.46 39.75 -0.84
N GLY A 351 -2.66 39.32 0.41
CA GLY A 351 -2.59 40.16 1.60
C GLY A 351 -1.23 40.85 1.79
N ARG A 352 -0.13 40.15 1.43
CA ARG A 352 1.21 40.76 1.42
C ARG A 352 1.38 41.71 0.24
N ARG A 353 0.88 41.38 -0.94
CA ARG A 353 1.06 42.12 -2.17
C ARG A 353 0.34 43.47 -2.14
N LEU A 354 -0.91 43.53 -1.66
CA LEU A 354 -1.72 44.72 -1.70
C LEU A 354 -1.09 45.94 -1.00
N PRO A 355 -0.57 45.84 0.24
CA PRO A 355 0.09 46.99 0.91
C PRO A 355 1.38 47.43 0.19
N LEU A 356 2.05 46.54 -0.53
CA LEU A 356 3.29 46.80 -1.24
C LEU A 356 3.05 47.54 -2.57
N LEU A 357 1.85 47.45 -3.13
CA LEU A 357 1.50 48.19 -4.36
C LEU A 357 1.56 49.72 -4.20
N ASP A 358 1.28 50.23 -3.01
CA ASP A 358 1.24 51.65 -2.73
C ASP A 358 2.62 52.28 -2.46
N GLN A 359 3.67 51.42 -2.26
CA GLN A 359 5.03 51.89 -1.96
C GLN A 359 5.77 52.27 -3.26
N ASP A 360 6.60 53.32 -3.17
CA ASP A 360 7.54 53.61 -4.25
C ASP A 360 8.66 52.55 -4.33
N VAL A 361 9.45 52.58 -5.42
CA VAL A 361 10.49 51.59 -5.67
C VAL A 361 11.58 51.61 -4.60
N ASP A 362 11.96 52.79 -4.11
CA ASP A 362 13.04 52.91 -3.12
C ASP A 362 12.60 52.41 -1.75
N GLU A 363 11.38 52.73 -1.35
CA GLU A 363 10.78 52.22 -0.10
C GLU A 363 10.60 50.71 -0.16
N LEU A 364 10.14 50.18 -1.29
CA LEU A 364 9.98 48.75 -1.50
C LEU A 364 11.36 48.00 -1.40
N LYS A 365 12.41 48.56 -2.03
CA LYS A 365 13.77 48.01 -1.90
C LYS A 365 14.22 47.99 -0.44
N LYS A 366 14.08 49.06 0.29
CA LYS A 366 14.44 49.13 1.72
C LYS A 366 13.70 48.07 2.54
N ARG A 367 12.42 47.84 2.28
CA ARG A 367 11.63 46.82 2.98
C ARG A 367 12.07 45.40 2.62
N ILE A 368 12.34 45.13 1.34
CA ILE A 368 12.89 43.84 0.90
C ILE A 368 14.24 43.59 1.55
N ASP A 369 15.16 44.55 1.54
CA ASP A 369 16.45 44.45 2.20
C ASP A 369 16.32 44.21 3.71
N SER A 370 15.30 44.77 4.34
CA SER A 370 15.08 44.63 5.78
C SER A 370 14.64 43.25 6.21
N VAL A 371 14.13 42.43 5.31
CA VAL A 371 13.69 41.04 5.59
C VAL A 371 14.69 39.98 5.19
N GLU A 372 15.82 40.34 4.56
CA GLU A 372 16.86 39.37 4.20
C GLU A 372 17.43 38.59 5.41
N PRO A 373 17.61 39.21 6.61
CA PRO A 373 17.96 38.44 7.79
C PRO A 373 17.00 37.37 8.20
N GLU A 374 15.68 37.61 8.00
CA GLU A 374 14.62 36.62 8.27
C GLU A 374 14.67 35.45 7.29
N PHE A 375 14.93 35.71 6.01
CA PHE A 375 15.16 34.64 5.02
C PHE A 375 16.39 33.80 5.39
N THR A 376 17.43 34.41 5.94
CA THR A 376 18.57 33.70 6.48
C THR A 376 18.18 32.79 7.65
N LYS A 377 17.27 33.22 8.53
CA LYS A 377 16.73 32.40 9.62
C LYS A 377 15.94 31.22 9.08
N LEU A 378 15.12 31.41 8.03
CA LEU A 378 14.39 30.31 7.37
C LEU A 378 15.36 29.25 6.83
N ASN A 379 16.42 29.67 6.15
CA ASN A 379 17.48 28.75 5.69
C ASN A 379 18.14 28.02 6.86
N HIS A 380 18.40 28.70 7.96
CA HIS A 380 18.98 28.07 9.14
C HIS A 380 18.05 27.01 9.76
N ILE A 381 16.75 27.26 9.82
CA ILE A 381 15.76 26.28 10.27
C ILE A 381 15.79 25.06 9.36
N ARG A 382 15.80 25.22 8.02
CA ARG A 382 15.97 24.13 7.06
C ARG A 382 17.21 23.32 7.34
N ASP A 383 18.35 23.97 7.49
CA ASP A 383 19.67 23.33 7.67
C ASP A 383 19.75 22.57 9.01
N GLN A 384 19.12 23.09 10.05
CA GLN A 384 19.01 22.39 11.34
C GLN A 384 18.16 21.13 11.23
N PHE A 385 16.99 21.21 10.57
CA PHE A 385 16.15 20.04 10.38
C PHE A 385 16.81 19.00 9.48
N GLN A 386 17.47 19.42 8.40
CA GLN A 386 18.28 18.56 7.54
C GLN A 386 19.36 17.80 8.33
N LYS A 387 20.09 18.50 9.20
CA LYS A 387 21.11 17.89 10.06
C LYS A 387 20.51 16.84 10.99
N GLU A 388 19.33 17.10 11.55
CA GLU A 388 18.63 16.15 12.41
C GLU A 388 18.22 14.90 11.61
N ILE A 389 17.69 15.07 10.39
CA ILE A 389 17.35 13.96 9.49
C ILE A 389 18.59 13.09 9.20
N PHE A 390 19.73 13.70 8.87
CA PHE A 390 20.98 12.96 8.61
C PHE A 390 21.51 12.23 9.85
N THR A 391 21.41 12.84 11.02
CA THR A 391 21.79 12.20 12.29
C THR A 391 20.91 10.99 12.58
N THR A 392 19.61 11.12 12.38
CA THR A 392 18.63 10.02 12.52
C THR A 392 18.90 8.93 11.50
N ARG A 393 19.13 9.29 10.23
CA ARG A 393 19.48 8.37 9.14
C ARG A 393 20.68 7.49 9.52
N ASP A 394 21.79 8.11 9.90
CA ASP A 394 23.04 7.39 10.17
C ASP A 394 22.91 6.48 11.40
N THR A 395 22.16 6.93 12.40
CA THR A 395 21.86 6.15 13.60
C THR A 395 20.98 4.94 13.27
N GLN A 396 19.91 5.14 12.50
CA GLN A 396 18.98 4.06 12.16
C GLN A 396 19.59 3.07 11.15
N ALA A 397 20.30 3.55 10.15
CA ALA A 397 20.99 2.68 9.18
C ALA A 397 21.97 1.73 9.90
N ARG A 398 22.75 2.24 10.86
CA ARG A 398 23.65 1.42 11.67
C ARG A 398 22.91 0.45 12.57
N LYS A 399 21.91 0.93 13.31
CA LYS A 399 21.10 0.10 14.22
C LYS A 399 20.43 -1.06 13.49
N VAL A 400 19.78 -0.80 12.35
CA VAL A 400 19.05 -1.79 11.59
C VAL A 400 20.01 -2.78 10.91
N SER A 401 21.15 -2.31 10.40
CA SER A 401 22.21 -3.15 9.83
C SER A 401 22.83 -4.10 10.89
N GLU A 402 23.08 -3.62 12.10
CA GLU A 402 23.57 -4.43 13.22
C GLU A 402 22.51 -5.44 13.69
N SER A 403 21.25 -5.03 13.75
CA SER A 403 20.11 -5.92 14.03
C SER A 403 20.03 -7.07 13.00
N PHE A 404 20.17 -6.76 11.71
CA PHE A 404 20.24 -7.76 10.65
C PHE A 404 21.38 -8.74 10.86
N ARG A 405 22.58 -8.25 11.09
CA ARG A 405 23.75 -9.08 11.32
C ARG A 405 23.55 -10.05 12.48
N SER A 406 23.05 -9.53 13.60
CA SER A 406 22.76 -10.31 14.80
C SER A 406 21.67 -11.36 14.54
N TYR A 407 20.62 -11.00 13.81
CA TYR A 407 19.54 -11.89 13.45
C TYR A 407 20.03 -13.05 12.58
N VAL A 408 20.80 -12.76 11.53
CA VAL A 408 21.37 -13.77 10.63
C VAL A 408 22.24 -14.76 11.40
N LEU A 409 23.15 -14.27 12.25
CA LEU A 409 24.01 -15.13 13.08
C LEU A 409 23.20 -16.01 14.03
N ASN A 410 22.07 -15.50 14.56
CA ASN A 410 21.23 -16.26 15.47
C ASN A 410 20.37 -17.35 14.79
N LEU A 411 20.21 -17.31 13.46
CA LEU A 411 19.48 -18.35 12.71
C LEU A 411 20.08 -19.74 12.96
N GLY A 412 21.39 -19.85 13.15
CA GLY A 412 22.04 -21.10 13.51
C GLY A 412 21.56 -21.72 14.83
N ASN A 413 21.17 -20.88 15.79
CA ASN A 413 20.69 -21.34 17.10
C ASN A 413 19.25 -21.85 17.05
N THR A 414 18.40 -21.23 16.22
CA THR A 414 16.96 -21.59 16.14
C THR A 414 16.66 -22.59 15.02
N PHE A 415 17.61 -22.87 14.15
CA PHE A 415 17.41 -23.66 12.92
C PHE A 415 16.78 -25.02 13.17
N GLU A 416 17.28 -25.79 14.12
CA GLU A 416 16.80 -27.16 14.36
C GLU A 416 15.30 -27.18 14.74
N THR A 417 14.87 -26.24 15.57
CA THR A 417 13.49 -26.14 16.01
C THR A 417 12.57 -25.61 14.91
N ASP A 418 13.04 -24.59 14.20
CA ASP A 418 12.23 -23.87 13.22
C ASP A 418 12.10 -24.64 11.91
N PHE A 419 13.20 -25.26 11.46
CA PHE A 419 13.23 -25.98 10.18
C PHE A 419 12.42 -27.27 10.19
N LEU A 420 12.11 -27.83 11.37
CA LEU A 420 11.20 -28.98 11.50
C LEU A 420 9.83 -28.73 10.85
N ARG A 421 9.37 -27.48 10.82
CA ARG A 421 8.07 -27.09 10.24
C ARG A 421 8.08 -27.03 8.70
N TYR A 422 9.25 -27.04 8.08
CA TYR A 422 9.44 -26.86 6.63
C TYR A 422 9.83 -28.15 5.93
N GLN A 423 10.20 -29.19 6.67
CA GLN A 423 10.72 -30.41 6.09
C GLN A 423 9.69 -31.17 5.26
N PRO A 424 10.07 -31.67 4.08
CA PRO A 424 9.25 -32.62 3.35
C PRO A 424 9.11 -33.93 4.14
N GLU A 425 8.01 -34.66 3.94
CA GLU A 425 7.80 -35.97 4.53
C GLU A 425 8.89 -36.95 4.03
N LEU A 426 9.55 -37.60 4.95
CA LEU A 426 10.61 -38.57 4.69
C LEU A 426 10.03 -39.99 4.64
N ASN A 427 10.01 -40.59 3.46
CA ASN A 427 9.68 -42.01 3.30
C ASN A 427 10.96 -42.77 2.96
N LEU A 428 11.44 -43.61 3.87
CA LEU A 428 12.70 -44.34 3.71
C LEU A 428 12.78 -45.18 2.42
N LEU A 429 11.65 -45.70 1.95
CA LEU A 429 11.55 -46.45 0.72
C LEU A 429 11.80 -45.60 -0.54
N ASP A 430 11.62 -44.31 -0.44
CA ASP A 430 11.83 -43.38 -1.55
C ASP A 430 13.32 -43.13 -1.83
N PHE A 431 14.22 -43.43 -0.85
CA PHE A 431 15.67 -43.35 -1.04
C PHE A 431 16.26 -44.54 -1.84
N LEU A 432 15.51 -45.57 -2.08
CA LEU A 432 15.95 -46.72 -2.87
C LEU A 432 15.87 -46.46 -4.39
N SER A 433 15.18 -45.40 -4.82
CA SER A 433 15.01 -45.02 -6.22
C SER A 433 15.72 -43.70 -6.53
N ASN A 434 16.55 -43.68 -7.60
CA ASN A 434 17.28 -42.45 -8.01
C ASN A 434 16.35 -41.27 -8.31
N GLY A 435 15.22 -41.50 -9.02
CA GLY A 435 14.26 -40.44 -9.34
C GLY A 435 13.54 -39.85 -8.10
N LYS A 436 13.29 -40.69 -7.09
CA LYS A 436 12.67 -40.22 -5.84
C LYS A 436 13.67 -39.50 -4.93
N ARG A 437 14.95 -39.80 -5.00
CA ARG A 437 16.02 -39.03 -4.34
C ARG A 437 16.15 -37.63 -4.91
N GLU A 438 16.08 -37.48 -6.23
CA GLU A 438 16.07 -36.14 -6.87
C GLU A 438 14.84 -35.33 -6.48
N ALA A 439 13.66 -35.96 -6.45
CA ALA A 439 12.44 -35.33 -5.99
C ALA A 439 12.53 -34.87 -4.52
N PHE A 440 13.12 -35.69 -3.65
CA PHE A 440 13.34 -35.33 -2.25
C PHE A 440 14.36 -34.19 -2.10
N ASN A 441 15.47 -34.20 -2.81
CA ASN A 441 16.44 -33.11 -2.79
C ASN A 441 15.82 -31.79 -3.26
N THR A 442 14.98 -31.85 -4.30
CA THR A 442 14.23 -30.71 -4.80
C THR A 442 13.24 -30.19 -3.75
N ALA A 443 12.52 -31.10 -3.07
CA ALA A 443 11.59 -30.70 -2.00
C ALA A 443 12.32 -30.10 -0.78
N LEU A 444 13.48 -30.63 -0.43
CA LEU A 444 14.34 -30.13 0.66
C LEU A 444 14.89 -28.72 0.32
N GLN A 445 15.32 -28.53 -0.91
CA GLN A 445 15.76 -27.22 -1.39
C GLN A 445 14.66 -26.19 -1.27
N LYS A 446 13.46 -26.53 -1.76
CA LYS A 446 12.27 -25.67 -1.64
C LYS A 446 11.94 -25.33 -0.18
N ALA A 447 12.00 -26.32 0.70
CA ALA A 447 11.75 -26.13 2.12
C ALA A 447 12.77 -25.18 2.76
N PHE A 448 14.02 -25.28 2.35
CA PHE A 448 15.09 -24.43 2.84
C PHE A 448 14.96 -22.98 2.31
N GLU A 449 14.71 -22.83 1.01
CA GLU A 449 14.42 -21.52 0.40
C GLU A 449 13.24 -20.83 1.11
N GLN A 450 12.15 -21.57 1.35
CA GLN A 450 10.99 -21.06 2.05
C GLN A 450 11.31 -20.66 3.51
N TYR A 451 12.09 -21.49 4.21
CA TYR A 451 12.55 -21.17 5.56
C TYR A 451 13.32 -19.84 5.60
N ILE A 452 14.30 -19.68 4.72
CA ILE A 452 15.11 -18.46 4.66
C ILE A 452 14.24 -17.24 4.30
N THR A 453 13.39 -17.38 3.29
CA THR A 453 12.48 -16.30 2.86
C THR A 453 11.57 -15.85 4.01
N ASP A 454 10.93 -16.79 4.71
CA ASP A 454 10.06 -16.48 5.84
C ASP A 454 10.82 -15.83 7.00
N LYS A 455 12.04 -16.27 7.29
CA LYS A 455 12.87 -15.66 8.34
C LYS A 455 13.26 -14.23 8.02
N PHE A 456 13.64 -13.95 6.78
CA PHE A 456 13.96 -12.58 6.37
C PHE A 456 12.72 -11.69 6.30
N ALA A 457 11.58 -12.20 5.86
CA ALA A 457 10.32 -11.46 5.90
C ALA A 457 9.93 -11.06 7.35
N ALA A 458 10.10 -11.97 8.30
CA ALA A 458 9.87 -11.69 9.71
C ALA A 458 10.85 -10.64 10.28
N TRP A 459 12.12 -10.71 9.89
CA TRP A 459 13.09 -9.69 10.29
C TRP A 459 12.78 -8.31 9.67
N THR A 460 12.36 -8.27 8.40
CA THR A 460 11.97 -7.03 7.70
C THR A 460 10.87 -6.28 8.47
N LEU A 461 9.92 -7.01 9.06
CA LEU A 461 8.90 -6.41 9.91
C LEU A 461 9.50 -5.67 11.13
N THR A 462 10.56 -6.21 11.71
CA THR A 462 11.28 -5.56 12.83
C THR A 462 11.98 -4.28 12.35
N ALA A 463 12.64 -4.34 11.19
CA ALA A 463 13.24 -3.17 10.56
C ALA A 463 12.20 -2.09 10.24
N GLU A 464 11.05 -2.47 9.68
CA GLU A 464 9.93 -1.55 9.40
C GLU A 464 9.44 -0.85 10.68
N LYS A 465 9.34 -1.55 11.80
CA LYS A 465 8.95 -0.96 13.09
C LYS A 465 9.95 0.06 13.60
N ASP A 466 11.24 -0.25 13.56
CA ASP A 466 12.31 0.66 13.99
C ASP A 466 12.36 1.93 13.13
N ILE A 467 12.28 1.79 11.81
CA ILE A 467 12.25 2.91 10.87
C ILE A 467 10.99 3.77 11.09
N ASN A 468 9.83 3.14 11.30
CA ASN A 468 8.57 3.85 11.55
C ASN A 468 8.63 4.68 12.84
N VAL A 469 9.27 4.18 13.90
CA VAL A 469 9.47 4.96 15.14
C VAL A 469 10.33 6.19 14.85
N ALA A 470 11.42 6.04 14.09
CA ALA A 470 12.29 7.16 13.75
C ALA A 470 11.57 8.22 12.89
N PHE A 471 10.76 7.81 11.90
CA PHE A 471 9.94 8.77 11.15
C PHE A 471 8.87 9.45 12.00
N LYS A 472 8.31 8.78 13.02
CA LYS A 472 7.42 9.43 13.99
C LYS A 472 8.11 10.53 14.79
N GLU A 473 9.35 10.30 15.20
CA GLU A 473 10.15 11.31 15.88
C GLU A 473 10.45 12.49 14.95
N LEU A 474 10.90 12.24 13.72
CA LEU A 474 11.12 13.29 12.73
C LEU A 474 9.85 14.08 12.41
N SER A 475 8.69 13.45 12.41
CA SER A 475 7.40 14.13 12.21
C SER A 475 7.07 15.08 13.39
N ARG A 476 7.40 14.70 14.62
CA ARG A 476 7.28 15.61 15.78
C ARG A 476 8.22 16.78 15.70
N SER A 477 9.49 16.53 15.30
CA SER A 477 10.46 17.59 15.05
C SER A 477 9.99 18.53 13.94
N ALA A 478 9.42 17.99 12.85
CA ALA A 478 8.84 18.79 11.76
C ALA A 478 7.75 19.76 12.26
N PHE A 479 6.93 19.35 13.23
CA PHE A 479 5.96 20.25 13.86
C PHE A 479 6.63 21.42 14.58
N GLN A 480 7.68 21.15 15.35
CA GLN A 480 8.43 22.18 16.10
C GLN A 480 9.15 23.16 15.16
N TYR A 481 9.86 22.61 14.16
CA TYR A 481 10.51 23.43 13.13
C TYR A 481 9.49 24.22 12.30
N GLY A 482 8.33 23.63 12.00
CA GLY A 482 7.23 24.28 11.31
C GLY A 482 6.67 25.48 12.08
N ALA A 483 6.49 25.36 13.39
CA ALA A 483 6.07 26.46 14.26
C ALA A 483 7.09 27.60 14.26
N SER A 484 8.40 27.28 14.40
CA SER A 484 9.47 28.27 14.33
C SER A 484 9.52 28.96 12.96
N TYR A 485 9.34 28.18 11.88
CA TYR A 485 9.30 28.69 10.52
C TYR A 485 8.13 29.67 10.32
N SER A 486 6.91 29.32 10.77
CA SER A 486 5.75 30.18 10.69
C SER A 486 5.96 31.52 11.43
N GLN A 487 6.57 31.46 12.61
CA GLN A 487 6.89 32.69 13.37
C GLN A 487 7.79 33.64 12.57
N VAL A 488 8.81 33.09 11.88
CA VAL A 488 9.72 33.91 11.05
C VAL A 488 8.97 34.44 9.81
N THR A 489 8.10 33.67 9.17
CA THR A 489 7.31 34.15 8.03
C THR A 489 6.32 35.24 8.42
N ASP A 490 5.75 35.18 9.63
CA ASP A 490 4.90 36.24 10.17
C ASP A 490 5.73 37.53 10.39
N GLN A 491 6.97 37.43 10.90
CA GLN A 491 7.88 38.58 11.03
C GLN A 491 8.22 39.21 9.68
N ILE A 492 8.44 38.38 8.64
CA ILE A 492 8.64 38.87 7.27
C ILE A 492 7.42 39.67 6.83
N THR A 493 6.22 39.14 7.02
CA THR A 493 4.98 39.81 6.64
C THR A 493 4.77 41.12 7.39
N GLU A 494 5.01 41.13 8.71
CA GLU A 494 4.92 42.37 9.51
C GLU A 494 5.88 43.47 9.04
N LYS A 495 7.16 43.10 8.77
CA LYS A 495 8.15 44.05 8.27
C LYS A 495 7.81 44.59 6.89
N LEU A 496 7.31 43.74 6.00
CA LEU A 496 6.91 44.15 4.66
C LEU A 496 5.66 45.03 4.64
N THR A 497 4.63 44.67 5.39
CA THR A 497 3.33 45.35 5.35
C THR A 497 3.18 46.44 6.37
N GLY A 498 3.97 46.44 7.43
CA GLY A 498 3.82 47.35 8.58
C GLY A 498 2.60 47.05 9.46
N GLN A 499 1.94 45.92 9.22
CA GLN A 499 0.74 45.50 9.96
C GLN A 499 1.00 44.19 10.69
N LYS A 500 0.58 44.07 11.95
CA LYS A 500 0.61 42.81 12.68
C LYS A 500 -0.31 41.80 12.02
N VAL A 501 0.19 40.56 11.83
CA VAL A 501 -0.63 39.46 11.34
C VAL A 501 -1.67 39.10 12.40
N THR A 502 -2.90 39.55 12.18
CA THR A 502 -4.05 39.18 13.01
C THR A 502 -4.65 37.89 12.47
N VAL A 503 -4.37 36.77 13.16
CA VAL A 503 -5.02 35.50 12.88
C VAL A 503 -6.47 35.59 13.36
N ASN A 504 -7.45 35.56 12.44
CA ASN A 504 -8.86 35.46 12.78
C ASN A 504 -9.13 34.09 13.43
N PRO A 505 -9.49 34.03 14.73
CA PRO A 505 -9.60 32.77 15.46
C PRO A 505 -10.85 31.93 15.10
N THR A 506 -11.73 32.44 14.24
CA THR A 506 -13.04 31.81 13.98
C THR A 506 -13.08 30.77 12.86
N THR A 507 -12.01 30.59 12.10
CA THR A 507 -11.99 29.64 10.95
C THR A 507 -10.77 28.77 10.83
N THR A 508 -9.79 28.87 11.73
CA THR A 508 -8.53 28.10 11.65
C THR A 508 -8.39 27.15 12.82
N THR A 509 -8.34 25.86 12.54
CA THR A 509 -7.86 24.85 13.50
C THR A 509 -6.34 25.03 13.70
N GLU A 510 -5.78 24.58 14.83
CA GLU A 510 -4.31 24.62 15.07
C GLU A 510 -3.52 23.99 13.93
N ASP A 511 -4.11 22.98 13.24
CA ASP A 511 -3.54 22.34 12.07
C ASP A 511 -3.37 23.29 10.86
N ASP A 512 -4.14 24.37 10.77
CA ASP A 512 -4.07 25.32 9.64
C ASP A 512 -2.88 26.29 9.73
N LYS A 513 -2.21 26.38 10.88
CA LYS A 513 -1.09 27.33 11.12
C LYS A 513 0.27 26.80 10.68
N SER A 514 0.43 25.49 10.54
CA SER A 514 1.72 24.90 10.14
C SER A 514 1.97 25.11 8.64
N PRO A 515 3.22 25.39 8.21
CA PRO A 515 3.57 25.51 6.80
C PRO A 515 3.32 24.20 6.05
N SER A 516 3.08 24.28 4.74
CA SER A 516 2.71 23.10 3.91
C SER A 516 3.76 21.99 3.96
N TRP A 517 5.04 22.33 4.00
CA TRP A 517 6.13 21.36 4.12
C TRP A 517 6.10 20.62 5.46
N ALA A 518 5.77 21.31 6.56
CA ALA A 518 5.67 20.69 7.87
C ALA A 518 4.43 19.77 7.95
N LYS A 519 3.30 20.19 7.39
CA LYS A 519 2.10 19.35 7.27
C LYS A 519 2.39 18.09 6.44
N TRP A 520 3.13 18.23 5.36
CA TRP A 520 3.57 17.07 4.58
C TRP A 520 4.47 16.14 5.42
N ALA A 521 5.46 16.67 6.10
CA ALA A 521 6.36 15.90 6.97
C ALA A 521 5.61 15.23 8.15
N MET A 522 4.59 15.89 8.72
CA MET A 522 3.71 15.31 9.74
C MET A 522 2.71 14.28 9.19
N GLY A 523 2.34 14.37 7.92
CA GLY A 523 1.43 13.43 7.26
C GLY A 523 1.91 11.99 7.34
N LEU A 524 3.21 11.75 7.52
CA LEU A 524 3.77 10.44 7.81
C LEU A 524 3.23 9.83 9.11
N LEU A 525 2.81 10.64 10.09
CA LEU A 525 2.17 10.16 11.32
C LEU A 525 0.77 9.59 11.07
N SER A 526 0.00 10.20 10.17
CA SER A 526 -1.33 9.70 9.83
C SER A 526 -1.27 8.36 9.08
N LEU A 527 -0.20 8.14 8.30
CA LEU A 527 0.08 6.87 7.63
C LEU A 527 0.49 5.77 8.62
N SER A 528 1.05 6.14 9.78
CA SER A 528 1.49 5.18 10.80
C SER A 528 0.38 4.71 11.74
N ARG A 529 -0.78 5.38 11.75
CA ARG A 529 -1.93 5.02 12.61
C ARG A 529 -2.87 3.99 12.00
N GLY A 530 -2.40 3.14 11.16
CA GLY A 530 -3.16 2.02 10.61
C GLY A 530 -3.75 2.31 9.23
N ASN A 531 -3.51 1.40 8.30
CA ASN A 531 -4.31 1.12 7.11
C ASN A 531 -4.39 2.15 5.97
N LEU A 532 -3.54 3.14 5.93
CA LEU A 532 -3.34 3.95 4.73
C LEU A 532 -2.14 3.48 3.88
N ALA A 533 -1.75 2.21 4.02
CA ALA A 533 -0.91 1.57 3.01
C ALA A 533 -1.66 1.65 1.67
N GLY A 534 -1.15 2.41 0.74
CA GLY A 534 -1.75 2.62 -0.58
C GLY A 534 -2.37 3.99 -0.84
N VAL A 535 -2.56 4.84 0.17
CA VAL A 535 -2.67 6.27 -0.10
C VAL A 535 -1.23 6.79 -0.06
N ALA A 536 -0.52 6.66 -1.19
CA ALA A 536 0.61 7.53 -1.44
C ALA A 536 0.16 8.93 -1.04
N LEU A 537 0.91 9.64 -0.21
CA LEU A 537 0.70 11.06 0.02
C LEU A 537 0.50 11.67 -1.36
N ALA A 538 -0.75 12.02 -1.69
CA ALA A 538 -1.11 12.45 -3.03
C ALA A 538 -0.24 13.67 -3.33
N GLY A 539 0.61 13.56 -4.33
CA GLY A 539 1.58 14.59 -4.69
C GLY A 539 3.02 14.37 -4.22
N ALA A 540 3.31 13.44 -3.31
CA ALA A 540 4.65 13.41 -2.71
C ALA A 540 5.48 12.20 -3.04
N GLY A 541 5.30 11.38 -3.96
CA GLY A 541 6.26 10.36 -4.45
C GLY A 541 7.13 9.64 -3.40
N PHE A 542 6.86 9.83 -2.09
CA PHE A 542 7.64 9.29 -1.01
C PHE A 542 6.93 8.12 -0.33
N ASP A 543 7.38 6.93 -0.63
CA ASP A 543 6.93 5.69 0.01
C ASP A 543 8.15 4.91 0.49
N TRP A 544 8.60 5.21 1.71
CA TRP A 544 9.78 4.58 2.29
C TRP A 544 9.63 3.06 2.43
N LYS A 545 8.41 2.54 2.61
CA LYS A 545 8.16 1.10 2.69
C LYS A 545 8.42 0.43 1.33
N ASN A 546 8.00 1.05 0.24
CA ASN A 546 8.32 0.56 -1.10
C ASN A 546 9.81 0.70 -1.42
N ILE A 547 10.47 1.78 -0.97
CA ILE A 547 11.92 1.91 -1.11
C ILE A 547 12.61 0.74 -0.39
N LEU A 548 12.24 0.49 0.86
CA LEU A 548 12.80 -0.61 1.66
C LEU A 548 12.53 -1.98 1.02
N LEU A 549 11.30 -2.23 0.58
CA LEU A 549 10.91 -3.47 -0.09
C LEU A 549 11.66 -3.68 -1.41
N ASN A 550 11.77 -2.66 -2.25
CA ASN A 550 12.49 -2.76 -3.51
C ASN A 550 13.96 -3.11 -3.28
N TYR A 551 14.60 -2.53 -2.27
CA TYR A 551 15.97 -2.92 -1.91
C TYR A 551 16.06 -4.36 -1.44
N PHE A 552 15.12 -4.84 -0.64
CA PHE A 552 15.12 -6.20 -0.12
C PHE A 552 14.70 -7.25 -1.15
N THR A 553 13.77 -6.92 -2.07
CA THR A 553 13.31 -7.85 -3.12
C THR A 553 14.29 -7.94 -4.29
N VAL A 554 14.82 -6.80 -4.74
CA VAL A 554 15.66 -6.76 -5.96
C VAL A 554 17.12 -7.09 -5.67
N VAL A 555 17.66 -6.69 -4.51
CA VAL A 555 19.09 -6.81 -4.20
C VAL A 555 19.36 -7.73 -2.99
N GLY A 556 18.43 -7.81 -2.05
CA GLY A 556 18.66 -8.42 -0.75
C GLY A 556 18.21 -9.87 -0.63
N ILE A 557 16.91 -10.14 -0.64
CA ILE A 557 16.38 -11.49 -0.33
C ILE A 557 16.76 -12.49 -1.43
N GLY A 558 16.60 -12.14 -2.70
CA GLY A 558 16.99 -12.99 -3.82
C GLY A 558 18.50 -13.28 -3.84
N GLY A 559 19.33 -12.27 -3.58
CA GLY A 559 20.78 -12.43 -3.46
C GLY A 559 21.19 -13.29 -2.26
N ILE A 560 20.55 -13.08 -1.10
CA ILE A 560 20.77 -13.89 0.10
C ILE A 560 20.32 -15.33 -0.12
N ILE A 561 19.13 -15.56 -0.68
CA ILE A 561 18.61 -16.88 -1.00
C ILE A 561 19.55 -17.57 -1.97
N THR A 562 19.99 -16.92 -3.05
CA THR A 562 20.92 -17.48 -4.03
C THR A 562 22.27 -17.79 -3.40
N ALA A 563 22.83 -16.91 -2.57
CA ALA A 563 24.08 -17.12 -1.89
C ALA A 563 24.01 -18.28 -0.88
N VAL A 564 22.96 -18.34 -0.09
CA VAL A 564 22.78 -19.40 0.93
C VAL A 564 22.36 -20.71 0.29
N THR A 565 21.44 -20.72 -0.67
CA THR A 565 20.98 -21.96 -1.32
C THR A 565 21.99 -22.52 -2.31
N GLY A 566 22.65 -21.67 -3.10
CA GLY A 566 23.66 -22.10 -4.08
C GLY A 566 24.86 -22.79 -3.45
N VAL A 567 25.30 -22.31 -2.28
CA VAL A 567 26.42 -22.90 -1.53
C VAL A 567 25.97 -24.07 -0.64
N PHE A 568 24.74 -24.04 -0.14
CA PHE A 568 24.21 -24.97 0.86
C PHE A 568 23.77 -26.32 0.26
N LEU A 569 23.21 -26.29 -0.95
CA LEU A 569 22.59 -27.50 -1.54
C LEU A 569 23.57 -28.50 -2.09
N GLY A 570 24.73 -28.08 -2.58
CA GLY A 570 25.76 -28.99 -3.03
C GLY A 570 26.25 -29.91 -1.90
N PRO A 571 26.77 -29.38 -0.77
CA PRO A 571 27.22 -30.18 0.37
C PRO A 571 26.13 -31.00 1.04
N ILE A 572 24.90 -30.49 1.17
CA ILE A 572 23.78 -31.27 1.75
C ILE A 572 23.36 -32.41 0.83
N GLY A 573 23.29 -32.20 -0.46
CA GLY A 573 23.00 -33.25 -1.42
C GLY A 573 24.00 -34.38 -1.32
N PHE A 574 25.30 -34.07 -1.17
CA PHE A 574 26.37 -35.07 -0.96
C PHE A 574 26.30 -35.76 0.41
N ALA A 575 25.99 -35.03 1.48
CA ALA A 575 25.84 -35.59 2.83
C ALA A 575 24.62 -36.54 2.92
N LEU A 576 23.52 -36.22 2.23
CA LEU A 576 22.35 -37.10 2.13
C LEU A 576 22.61 -38.38 1.36
N LEU A 577 23.42 -38.33 0.31
CA LEU A 577 23.86 -39.52 -0.42
C LEU A 577 24.69 -40.46 0.45
N GLY A 578 25.42 -39.92 1.44
CA GLY A 578 26.21 -40.71 2.42
C GLY A 578 25.38 -41.33 3.55
N LEU A 579 24.19 -40.78 3.86
CA LEU A 579 23.32 -41.29 4.94
C LEU A 579 22.48 -42.51 4.53
N GLY A 580 22.44 -42.87 3.26
CA GLY A 580 21.43 -43.75 2.64
C GLY A 580 21.40 -45.23 3.03
N VAL A 581 22.25 -45.74 3.92
CA VAL A 581 22.35 -47.22 4.15
C VAL A 581 22.29 -47.65 5.62
N GLY A 582 22.25 -46.72 6.58
CA GLY A 582 22.43 -47.09 8.00
C GLY A 582 21.26 -46.84 8.95
N PHE A 583 20.17 -46.17 8.53
CA PHE A 583 19.11 -45.74 9.45
C PHE A 583 17.89 -46.65 9.41
N LEU A 584 17.59 -47.27 10.55
CA LEU A 584 16.43 -48.15 10.73
C LEU A 584 15.13 -47.44 11.05
N GLN A 585 15.16 -46.09 11.31
CA GLN A 585 13.97 -45.32 11.69
C GLN A 585 13.95 -43.93 11.01
N ALA A 586 12.82 -43.55 10.43
CA ALA A 586 12.62 -42.29 9.73
C ALA A 586 12.91 -41.03 10.61
N ASP A 587 12.61 -41.09 11.91
CA ASP A 587 12.86 -40.00 12.86
C ASP A 587 14.34 -39.74 13.15
N GLN A 588 15.17 -40.79 13.15
CA GLN A 588 16.63 -40.64 13.31
C GLN A 588 17.25 -40.02 12.06
N ALA A 589 16.84 -40.48 10.88
CA ALA A 589 17.30 -39.94 9.61
C ALA A 589 16.91 -38.44 9.48
N ARG A 590 15.70 -38.07 9.93
CA ARG A 590 15.22 -36.70 9.95
C ARG A 590 16.07 -35.82 10.88
N LYS A 591 16.37 -36.26 12.10
CA LYS A 591 17.22 -35.52 13.04
C LYS A 591 18.65 -35.34 12.54
N GLU A 592 19.26 -36.37 11.95
CA GLU A 592 20.61 -36.26 11.40
C GLU A 592 20.67 -35.37 10.15
N LEU A 593 19.60 -35.34 9.34
CA LEU A 593 19.45 -34.43 8.22
C LEU A 593 19.46 -32.99 8.71
N VAL A 594 18.63 -32.65 9.70
CA VAL A 594 18.54 -31.30 10.25
C VAL A 594 19.86 -30.86 10.87
N LYS A 595 20.53 -31.76 11.60
CA LYS A 595 21.82 -31.49 12.22
C LYS A 595 22.93 -31.24 11.18
N THR A 596 22.92 -31.99 10.09
CA THR A 596 23.86 -31.80 8.97
C THR A 596 23.56 -30.48 8.25
N ALA A 597 22.29 -30.20 7.97
CA ALA A 597 21.84 -28.95 7.38
C ALA A 597 22.27 -27.76 8.24
N LYS A 598 22.06 -27.81 9.56
CA LYS A 598 22.54 -26.81 10.51
C LYS A 598 24.03 -26.57 10.43
N LYS A 599 24.81 -27.68 10.45
CA LYS A 599 26.28 -27.60 10.41
C LYS A 599 26.77 -26.86 9.17
N GLU A 600 26.17 -27.14 8.02
CA GLU A 600 26.52 -26.44 6.79
C GLU A 600 26.02 -24.97 6.81
N LEU A 601 24.78 -24.70 7.21
CA LEU A 601 24.24 -23.35 7.32
C LEU A 601 25.15 -22.45 8.18
N VAL A 602 25.52 -22.90 9.38
CA VAL A 602 26.32 -22.12 10.34
C VAL A 602 27.67 -21.69 9.76
N LYS A 603 28.27 -22.46 8.84
CA LYS A 603 29.51 -22.04 8.18
C LYS A 603 29.37 -20.79 7.32
N TYR A 604 28.22 -20.58 6.71
CA TYR A 604 27.99 -19.49 5.76
C TYR A 604 27.31 -18.26 6.38
N LEU A 605 26.64 -18.41 7.54
CA LEU A 605 25.99 -17.29 8.20
C LEU A 605 26.89 -16.08 8.46
N PRO A 606 28.17 -16.21 8.89
CA PRO A 606 29.05 -15.06 9.08
C PRO A 606 29.32 -14.29 7.79
N GLN A 607 29.49 -15.00 6.67
CA GLN A 607 29.72 -14.39 5.36
C GLN A 607 28.48 -13.62 4.91
N VAL A 608 27.31 -14.27 4.96
CA VAL A 608 26.02 -13.64 4.61
C VAL A 608 25.73 -12.44 5.48
N ALA A 609 25.96 -12.56 6.81
CA ALA A 609 25.78 -11.45 7.74
C ALA A 609 26.69 -10.25 7.43
N HIS A 610 27.92 -10.52 6.98
CA HIS A 610 28.88 -9.46 6.63
C HIS A 610 28.52 -8.80 5.28
N GLU A 611 28.32 -9.60 4.25
CA GLU A 611 28.09 -9.09 2.88
C GLU A 611 26.77 -8.34 2.75
N GLN A 612 25.70 -8.85 3.39
CA GLN A 612 24.37 -8.28 3.24
C GLN A 612 24.05 -7.16 4.24
N SER A 613 24.83 -7.01 5.31
CA SER A 613 24.64 -5.92 6.27
C SER A 613 24.85 -4.54 5.63
N GLN A 614 25.73 -4.43 4.62
CA GLN A 614 25.93 -3.20 3.88
C GLN A 614 24.73 -2.86 3.01
N THR A 615 24.14 -3.84 2.34
CA THR A 615 22.92 -3.66 1.54
C THR A 615 21.76 -3.15 2.41
N VAL A 616 21.62 -3.71 3.63
CA VAL A 616 20.63 -3.24 4.59
C VAL A 616 20.90 -1.81 5.04
N TYR A 617 22.15 -1.49 5.32
CA TYR A 617 22.56 -0.13 5.68
C TYR A 617 22.18 0.88 4.57
N ASP A 618 22.50 0.56 3.32
CA ASP A 618 22.23 1.42 2.17
C ASP A 618 20.73 1.57 1.91
N ALA A 619 19.94 0.49 2.09
CA ALA A 619 18.48 0.53 1.96
C ALA A 619 17.82 1.47 2.97
N VAL A 620 18.23 1.37 4.24
CA VAL A 620 17.71 2.24 5.31
C VAL A 620 18.14 3.68 5.07
N LYS A 621 19.40 3.88 4.69
CA LYS A 621 19.94 5.20 4.35
C LYS A 621 19.12 5.86 3.23
N GLU A 622 18.80 5.14 2.15
CA GLU A 622 18.02 5.67 1.04
C GLU A 622 16.61 6.08 1.46
N CYS A 623 15.96 5.37 2.40
CA CYS A 623 14.67 5.78 2.93
C CYS A 623 14.72 7.19 3.54
N PHE A 624 15.72 7.49 4.33
CA PHE A 624 15.87 8.80 4.97
C PHE A 624 16.41 9.87 4.00
N ASP A 625 17.28 9.50 3.06
CA ASP A 625 17.78 10.42 2.04
C ASP A 625 16.64 10.85 1.09
N ALA A 626 15.72 9.95 0.74
CA ALA A 626 14.54 10.28 -0.03
C ALA A 626 13.59 11.23 0.73
N TYR A 627 13.42 11.01 2.04
CA TYR A 627 12.65 11.91 2.90
C TYR A 627 13.29 13.30 2.99
N GLU A 628 14.59 13.35 3.21
CA GLU A 628 15.33 14.60 3.29
C GLU A 628 15.23 15.40 1.99
N ARG A 629 15.47 14.76 0.84
CA ARG A 629 15.35 15.41 -0.47
C ARG A 629 14.00 16.08 -0.67
N GLU A 630 12.90 15.40 -0.31
CA GLU A 630 11.57 15.96 -0.48
C GLU A 630 11.28 17.08 0.52
N VAL A 631 11.64 16.92 1.80
CA VAL A 631 11.47 17.96 2.81
C VAL A 631 12.28 19.22 2.45
N SER A 632 13.55 19.05 2.13
CA SER A 632 14.43 20.17 1.76
C SER A 632 13.96 20.87 0.49
N LYS A 633 13.49 20.10 -0.51
CA LYS A 633 12.89 20.66 -1.71
C LYS A 633 11.68 21.53 -1.37
N ARG A 634 10.75 21.04 -0.55
CA ARG A 634 9.53 21.77 -0.18
C ARG A 634 9.82 23.05 0.62
N ILE A 635 10.78 23.00 1.53
CA ILE A 635 11.21 24.19 2.27
C ILE A 635 11.87 25.19 1.32
N ASN A 636 12.75 24.74 0.43
CA ASN A 636 13.40 25.60 -0.56
C ASN A 636 12.39 26.20 -1.53
N ASP A 637 11.41 25.44 -1.98
CA ASP A 637 10.34 25.93 -2.86
C ASP A 637 9.54 27.05 -2.18
N ASP A 638 9.19 26.91 -0.88
CA ASP A 638 8.46 27.94 -0.13
C ASP A 638 9.34 29.20 0.06
N ILE A 639 10.62 29.06 0.46
CA ILE A 639 11.54 30.19 0.59
C ILE A 639 11.73 30.91 -0.74
N THR A 640 11.95 30.15 -1.80
CA THR A 640 12.15 30.68 -3.15
C THR A 640 10.90 31.38 -3.68
N ALA A 641 9.71 30.78 -3.45
CA ALA A 641 8.45 31.36 -3.82
C ALA A 641 8.26 32.75 -3.18
N ARG A 642 8.50 32.86 -1.86
CA ARG A 642 8.40 34.13 -1.12
C ARG A 642 9.39 35.19 -1.62
N LYS A 643 10.64 34.83 -1.89
CA LYS A 643 11.63 35.76 -2.48
C LYS A 643 11.22 36.17 -3.89
N SER A 644 10.86 35.21 -4.74
CA SER A 644 10.47 35.45 -6.11
C SER A 644 9.21 36.33 -6.21
N GLU A 645 8.28 36.20 -5.28
CA GLU A 645 7.10 37.06 -5.20
C GLU A 645 7.52 38.54 -5.03
N LEU A 646 8.47 38.83 -4.15
CA LEU A 646 8.98 40.18 -3.89
C LEU A 646 9.79 40.71 -5.07
N ASP A 647 10.67 39.88 -5.63
CA ASP A 647 11.52 40.23 -6.78
C ASP A 647 10.65 40.52 -8.03
N ASN A 648 9.61 39.72 -8.25
CA ASN A 648 8.67 39.92 -9.33
C ASN A 648 7.94 41.25 -9.21
N LEU A 649 7.47 41.59 -7.99
CA LEU A 649 6.85 42.88 -7.74
C LEU A 649 7.81 44.05 -8.00
N LEU A 650 9.02 43.98 -7.46
CA LEU A 650 10.05 44.99 -7.63
C LEU A 650 10.37 45.21 -9.10
N LYS A 651 10.62 44.14 -9.84
CA LYS A 651 10.92 44.17 -11.27
C LYS A 651 9.78 44.83 -12.06
N GLN A 652 8.54 44.51 -11.76
CA GLN A 652 7.39 45.11 -12.45
C GLN A 652 7.26 46.60 -12.15
N LYS A 653 7.49 47.03 -10.90
CA LYS A 653 7.50 48.44 -10.52
C LYS A 653 8.63 49.26 -11.14
N GLU A 654 9.80 48.65 -11.35
CA GLU A 654 10.94 49.29 -12.02
C GLU A 654 10.72 49.44 -13.53
N THR A 655 10.03 48.48 -14.16
CA THR A 655 9.86 48.45 -15.62
C THR A 655 8.62 49.15 -16.14
N ARG A 656 7.58 49.33 -15.31
CA ARG A 656 6.31 49.91 -15.72
C ARG A 656 5.55 50.53 -14.54
N GLU A 657 4.64 51.39 -14.86
CA GLU A 657 3.64 51.88 -13.89
C GLU A 657 2.57 50.80 -13.69
N ILE A 658 2.34 50.35 -12.46
CA ILE A 658 1.36 49.32 -12.12
C ILE A 658 0.00 49.99 -11.94
N ASN A 659 -1.01 49.55 -12.69
CA ASN A 659 -2.37 49.98 -12.49
C ASN A 659 -2.98 49.36 -11.21
N ARG A 660 -2.97 50.11 -10.12
CA ARG A 660 -3.48 49.67 -8.82
C ARG A 660 -4.94 49.21 -8.83
N GLU A 661 -5.82 49.90 -9.54
CA GLU A 661 -7.24 49.53 -9.63
C GLU A 661 -7.39 48.19 -10.40
N GLY A 662 -6.64 48.03 -11.45
CA GLY A 662 -6.61 46.77 -12.21
C GLY A 662 -6.12 45.57 -11.34
N GLU A 663 -5.09 45.79 -10.54
CA GLU A 663 -4.56 44.76 -9.61
C GLU A 663 -5.55 44.43 -8.49
N LEU A 664 -6.17 45.43 -7.89
CA LEU A 664 -7.21 45.22 -6.88
C LEU A 664 -8.37 44.39 -7.45
N LYS A 665 -8.82 44.70 -8.67
CA LYS A 665 -9.88 43.94 -9.34
C LYS A 665 -9.43 42.48 -9.65
N ARG A 666 -8.19 42.31 -10.13
CA ARG A 666 -7.62 41.01 -10.44
C ARG A 666 -7.54 40.14 -9.16
N PHE A 667 -6.98 40.66 -8.08
CA PHE A 667 -6.85 39.94 -6.83
C PHE A 667 -8.19 39.65 -6.15
N LYS A 668 -9.14 40.56 -6.24
CA LYS A 668 -10.50 40.35 -5.73
C LYS A 668 -11.20 39.25 -6.49
N SER A 669 -11.13 39.23 -7.83
CA SER A 669 -11.68 38.14 -8.64
C SER A 669 -11.02 36.83 -8.32
N LEU A 670 -9.68 36.80 -8.26
CA LEU A 670 -8.94 35.58 -7.90
C LEU A 670 -9.40 35.04 -6.54
N GLN A 671 -9.50 35.91 -5.52
CA GLN A 671 -9.89 35.50 -4.18
C GLN A 671 -11.33 34.98 -4.14
N GLU A 672 -12.27 35.63 -4.84
CA GLU A 672 -13.65 35.17 -4.94
C GLU A 672 -13.74 33.80 -5.64
N ASP A 673 -13.03 33.62 -6.75
CA ASP A 673 -13.04 32.40 -7.54
C ASP A 673 -12.44 31.21 -6.77
N VAL A 674 -11.28 31.38 -6.10
CA VAL A 674 -10.67 30.30 -5.34
C VAL A 674 -11.51 29.92 -4.10
N ILE A 675 -12.14 30.89 -3.45
CA ILE A 675 -13.05 30.64 -2.33
C ILE A 675 -14.31 29.91 -2.80
N ALA A 676 -14.87 30.25 -3.95
CA ALA A 676 -16.03 29.58 -4.51
C ALA A 676 -15.74 28.11 -4.80
N GLN A 677 -14.55 27.79 -5.38
CA GLN A 677 -14.15 26.40 -5.60
C GLN A 677 -13.94 25.65 -4.29
N LEU A 678 -13.33 26.27 -3.28
CA LEU A 678 -13.19 25.68 -1.96
C LEU A 678 -14.55 25.38 -1.30
N GLN A 679 -15.50 26.31 -1.37
CA GLN A 679 -16.86 26.10 -0.85
C GLN A 679 -17.57 24.93 -1.53
N ASN A 680 -17.39 24.78 -2.85
CA ASN A 680 -17.92 23.63 -3.58
C ASN A 680 -17.32 22.30 -3.12
N ILE A 681 -16.01 22.27 -2.84
CA ILE A 681 -15.32 21.10 -2.28
C ILE A 681 -15.83 20.78 -0.87
N GLU A 682 -15.93 21.80 -0.01
CA GLU A 682 -16.44 21.66 1.36
C GLU A 682 -17.89 21.14 1.37
N ALA A 683 -18.74 21.69 0.53
CA ALA A 683 -20.13 21.25 0.40
C ALA A 683 -20.22 19.80 -0.08
N ALA A 684 -19.43 19.42 -1.09
CA ALA A 684 -19.41 18.05 -1.60
C ALA A 684 -18.95 17.04 -0.53
N TYR A 685 -17.90 17.39 0.23
CA TYR A 685 -17.38 16.58 1.33
C TYR A 685 -18.39 16.48 2.49
N SER A 686 -18.96 17.60 2.93
CA SER A 686 -19.92 17.62 4.03
C SER A 686 -21.22 16.87 3.70
N ASN A 687 -21.69 16.96 2.46
CA ASN A 687 -22.86 16.20 2.00
C ASN A 687 -22.62 14.69 2.02
N LEU A 688 -21.40 14.25 1.70
CA LEU A 688 -21.04 12.83 1.81
C LEU A 688 -21.01 12.38 3.27
N LEU A 689 -20.43 13.17 4.17
CA LEU A 689 -20.43 12.86 5.60
C LEU A 689 -21.85 12.78 6.17
N ALA A 690 -22.72 13.74 5.82
CA ALA A 690 -24.12 13.73 6.26
C ALA A 690 -24.93 12.55 5.73
N TYR A 691 -24.58 12.01 4.57
CA TYR A 691 -25.22 10.81 4.05
C TYR A 691 -24.86 9.55 4.86
N TYR A 692 -23.66 9.51 5.43
CA TYR A 692 -23.19 8.35 6.21
C TYR A 692 -23.44 8.48 7.74
N GLY A 693 -23.67 9.69 8.24
CA GLY A 693 -24.02 9.96 9.64
C GLY A 693 -25.50 9.78 9.86
#